data_34c4198b9d8398e152ca17903af1616d
#
_entry.id   34c4198b9d8398e152ca17903af1616d
#
_cell.length_a   1.000
_cell.length_b   1.000
_cell.length_c   1.000
_cell.angle_alpha   90.00
_cell.angle_beta   90.00
_cell.angle_gamma   90.00
#
_symmetry.space_group_name_H-M   'P 1'
#
loop_
_entity.id
_entity.type
_entity.pdbx_description
1 polymer ?
#
loop_
_entity_poly.entity_id
_entity_poly.type
_entity_poly.pdbx_seq_one_letter_code
_entity_poly.pdbx_strand_id
1 'polypeptide(L)'
;MKEIVFKKIENGTIFATDFRNFCINNSIEFSDSGIAIVYGPNGTGKTSFINVLSEKGNTSFLVEYDGVEYDNNSDGIFHIILDQNNRNIISGTTKDFFLGDNIQKEFELKDFIDTEKNKIITNLINSLKTAYGITSSSSKIINEISQADFRKMVSDLANNRSKGGKYKIEEILHIVNSLPQNEIPEYSEEKLKFLISDINDKNSIIKMIEDIPLKEIVVNEHVHEIEENTEAIKLLEKFHFKEQCIVCDRMGINSQELIERKSTNREMVIQSISDNVRVVLESIISYSSSNDPFAIKTLLLDALNNGNSQVIVELRKQFAEYYAIYNIKLNKDFKNTIDTSELSNKLEEYNRIVSERPEIKEEDMLYIENIISNSMGKNFRIDRDENNTLKIQLANEDFLNIDRGKLPLSTGEQNFLSLTFEFLRAKNSNSKIVVIDDPISSFDSIYKNKIVFALVRMLRGKQRLILTHNTDVLRLLESQYPNCFNLYILNNKEGESNGFIKLSFKEKNMLINIKNLLKAFRNDVLKHICNVEEFLISVIPFCRGFAGLINNTEIENELSQVMHGYKTQNVDIADIYIKLFKNKYGTIPSSYIVNVEEILRKNVDTIDLVDPAEYPVLNKTLKHAFSYLQLRLWVEKTLVNKKGLKITHHMELGQIIDMAFPDYSNPTSIRARVSLTSKKTLINEFNHFEGNLSIFQPAIDITDSALSEEKNKILQIVGAVNRGEI
;
A
#
# COMPACT_ATOMS: atom_id res chain seq x y z
N MET A 1 -3.09 2.05 33.76
CA MET A 1 -2.83 2.84 32.53
C MET A 1 -1.83 2.05 31.72
N LYS A 2 -2.00 1.98 30.40
CA LYS A 2 -1.02 1.30 29.52
C LYS A 2 0.07 2.29 29.14
N GLU A 3 1.30 1.84 29.16
CA GLU A 3 2.51 2.63 28.88
C GLU A 3 3.35 1.95 27.82
N ILE A 4 3.98 2.74 26.96
CA ILE A 4 5.06 2.29 26.08
C ILE A 4 6.36 2.97 26.49
N VAL A 5 7.42 2.19 26.64
CA VAL A 5 8.78 2.66 26.97
C VAL A 5 9.68 2.42 25.78
N PHE A 6 10.33 3.45 25.28
CA PHE A 6 11.27 3.40 24.16
C PHE A 6 12.68 3.15 24.70
N LYS A 7 13.14 1.89 24.71
CA LYS A 7 14.46 1.50 25.20
C LYS A 7 15.57 1.82 24.20
N LYS A 8 15.26 1.75 22.90
CA LYS A 8 16.19 2.03 21.82
C LYS A 8 15.43 2.62 20.63
N ILE A 9 15.98 3.70 20.06
CA ILE A 9 15.53 4.30 18.82
C ILE A 9 16.77 4.69 18.03
N GLU A 10 16.97 4.08 16.87
CA GLU A 10 18.09 4.37 15.99
C GLU A 10 17.59 4.57 14.55
N ASN A 11 18.14 5.59 13.92
CA ASN A 11 17.93 5.86 12.51
C ASN A 11 19.31 5.97 11.84
N GLY A 12 19.70 4.93 11.10
CA GLY A 12 21.00 4.83 10.41
C GLY A 12 21.08 5.64 9.11
N THR A 13 20.08 6.49 8.81
CA THR A 13 20.06 7.40 7.66
C THR A 13 20.73 8.74 8.00
N ILE A 14 20.71 9.68 7.05
CA ILE A 14 21.19 11.06 7.24
C ILE A 14 20.51 11.80 8.41
N PHE A 15 19.35 11.33 8.85
CA PHE A 15 18.61 11.88 9.99
C PHE A 15 18.98 11.21 11.33
N ALA A 16 19.99 10.37 11.37
CA ALA A 16 20.46 9.73 12.61
C ALA A 16 20.86 10.75 13.69
N THR A 17 21.34 11.92 13.29
CA THR A 17 21.68 13.02 14.20
C THR A 17 20.47 13.74 14.77
N ASP A 18 19.29 13.61 14.16
CA ASP A 18 18.05 14.24 14.63
C ASP A 18 17.47 13.51 15.83
N PHE A 19 17.82 12.22 15.99
CA PHE A 19 17.45 11.43 17.13
C PHE A 19 18.63 11.31 18.09
N ARG A 20 18.57 12.10 19.12
CA ARG A 20 19.46 11.93 20.27
C ARG A 20 18.89 10.83 21.16
N ASN A 21 19.75 10.21 21.97
CA ASN A 21 19.32 9.14 22.87
C ASN A 21 18.20 9.63 23.78
N PHE A 22 17.03 9.02 23.72
CA PHE A 22 15.93 9.24 24.64
C PHE A 22 16.25 8.54 25.99
N CYS A 23 17.21 9.08 26.74
CA CYS A 23 17.68 8.45 27.98
C CYS A 23 16.82 8.81 29.21
N ILE A 24 16.05 9.90 29.16
CA ILE A 24 15.40 10.48 30.33
C ILE A 24 13.88 10.37 30.21
N ASN A 25 13.28 11.03 29.25
CA ASN A 25 11.81 11.03 29.06
C ASN A 25 11.46 10.09 27.89
N ASN A 26 11.61 8.80 28.09
CA ASN A 26 11.48 7.77 27.05
C ASN A 26 10.16 6.99 27.10
N SER A 27 9.20 7.41 27.94
CA SER A 27 7.93 6.70 28.07
C SER A 27 6.73 7.56 27.69
N ILE A 28 5.69 6.90 27.22
CA ILE A 28 4.40 7.50 26.91
C ILE A 28 3.29 6.67 27.55
N GLU A 29 2.59 7.27 28.50
CA GLU A 29 1.37 6.71 29.09
C GLU A 29 0.15 7.09 28.27
N PHE A 30 -0.66 6.12 27.93
CA PHE A 30 -1.95 6.36 27.30
C PHE A 30 -3.00 6.75 28.35
N SER A 31 -3.92 7.63 28.00
CA SER A 31 -5.09 7.96 28.84
C SER A 31 -6.01 6.74 29.02
N ASP A 32 -7.01 6.84 29.86
CA ASP A 32 -8.06 5.82 30.03
C ASP A 32 -8.82 5.55 28.71
N SER A 33 -8.90 6.55 27.84
CA SER A 33 -9.44 6.41 26.48
C SER A 33 -8.45 5.79 25.49
N GLY A 34 -7.21 5.49 25.90
CA GLY A 34 -6.16 4.93 25.06
C GLY A 34 -5.55 5.94 24.08
N ILE A 35 -5.51 7.24 24.38
CA ILE A 35 -4.96 8.27 23.51
C ILE A 35 -3.77 8.96 24.18
N ALA A 36 -2.67 9.06 23.47
CA ALA A 36 -1.54 9.92 23.78
C ALA A 36 -1.24 10.81 22.57
N ILE A 37 -1.02 12.09 22.81
CA ILE A 37 -0.66 13.05 21.78
C ILE A 37 0.75 13.56 22.05
N VAL A 38 1.60 13.50 21.03
CA VAL A 38 2.93 14.08 21.05
C VAL A 38 2.92 15.32 20.15
N TYR A 39 2.94 16.47 20.78
CA TYR A 39 3.12 17.72 20.07
C TYR A 39 4.62 17.99 19.85
N GLY A 40 4.98 18.33 18.63
CA GLY A 40 6.36 18.70 18.32
C GLY A 40 6.40 19.74 17.21
N PRO A 41 7.22 20.83 17.36
CA PRO A 41 7.45 21.78 16.29
C PRO A 41 8.04 21.12 15.03
N ASN A 42 8.02 21.84 13.91
CA ASN A 42 8.72 21.37 12.71
C ASN A 42 10.23 21.28 12.98
N GLY A 43 10.86 20.20 12.51
CA GLY A 43 12.29 19.95 12.74
C GLY A 43 12.64 19.23 14.04
N THR A 44 11.67 18.85 14.88
CA THR A 44 11.94 18.04 16.10
C THR A 44 12.12 16.53 15.84
N GLY A 45 12.07 16.11 14.58
CA GLY A 45 12.30 14.71 14.23
C GLY A 45 11.05 13.81 14.28
N LYS A 46 9.81 14.35 14.30
CA LYS A 46 8.58 13.53 14.27
C LYS A 46 8.57 12.52 13.14
N THR A 47 8.85 12.97 11.92
CA THR A 47 8.89 12.09 10.74
C THR A 47 10.02 11.07 10.83
N SER A 48 11.18 11.45 11.36
CA SER A 48 12.29 10.52 11.61
C SER A 48 11.90 9.45 12.65
N PHE A 49 11.18 9.85 13.70
CA PHE A 49 10.65 8.93 14.69
C PHE A 49 9.63 7.94 14.07
N ILE A 50 8.70 8.42 13.25
CA ILE A 50 7.75 7.57 12.53
C ILE A 50 8.48 6.61 11.57
N ASN A 51 9.54 7.05 10.90
CA ASN A 51 10.33 6.20 10.02
C ASN A 51 11.00 5.05 10.81
N VAL A 52 11.45 5.28 12.04
CA VAL A 52 11.95 4.22 12.91
C VAL A 52 10.85 3.21 13.20
N LEU A 53 9.67 3.65 13.63
CA LEU A 53 8.54 2.77 13.97
C LEU A 53 7.96 2.04 12.76
N SER A 54 8.15 2.57 11.54
CA SER A 54 7.71 1.97 10.28
C SER A 54 8.78 1.12 9.60
N GLU A 55 9.93 0.93 10.25
CA GLU A 55 11.07 0.12 9.76
C GLU A 55 11.59 0.54 8.38
N LYS A 56 11.49 1.83 8.07
CA LYS A 56 11.96 2.38 6.81
C LYS A 56 13.45 2.66 6.83
N GLY A 57 14.17 2.00 5.93
CA GLY A 57 15.60 2.19 5.78
C GLY A 57 16.43 1.49 6.87
N ASN A 58 17.57 2.06 7.24
CA ASN A 58 18.49 1.51 8.25
C ASN A 58 18.08 1.95 9.66
N THR A 59 16.90 1.54 10.12
CA THR A 59 16.31 1.93 11.39
C THR A 59 16.18 0.73 12.32
N SER A 60 16.31 0.95 13.64
CA SER A 60 16.03 -0.07 14.64
C SER A 60 15.35 0.53 15.88
N PHE A 61 14.44 -0.23 16.46
CA PHE A 61 13.82 0.12 17.73
C PHE A 61 13.80 -1.08 18.68
N LEU A 62 13.76 -0.77 19.97
CA LEU A 62 13.39 -1.69 21.05
C LEU A 62 12.43 -0.96 21.96
N VAL A 63 11.22 -1.48 22.11
CA VAL A 63 10.19 -0.90 22.95
C VAL A 63 9.64 -1.94 23.91
N GLU A 64 9.23 -1.49 25.09
CA GLU A 64 8.49 -2.32 26.03
C GLU A 64 7.05 -1.80 26.11
N TYR A 65 6.09 -2.71 25.93
CA TYR A 65 4.68 -2.42 26.06
C TYR A 65 3.96 -3.53 26.84
N ASP A 66 3.29 -3.15 27.93
CA ASP A 66 2.56 -4.10 28.77
C ASP A 66 3.46 -5.23 29.35
N GLY A 67 4.72 -4.88 29.66
CA GLY A 67 5.75 -5.82 30.17
C GLY A 67 6.36 -6.76 29.13
N VAL A 68 6.09 -6.56 27.84
CA VAL A 68 6.64 -7.34 26.74
C VAL A 68 7.53 -6.46 25.88
N GLU A 69 8.70 -6.96 25.52
CA GLU A 69 9.62 -6.29 24.59
C GLU A 69 9.27 -6.60 23.13
N TYR A 70 9.38 -5.58 22.28
CA TYR A 70 9.16 -5.65 20.84
C TYR A 70 10.31 -4.94 20.12
N ASP A 71 10.79 -5.56 19.05
CA ASP A 71 11.83 -5.05 18.17
C ASP A 71 11.40 -5.15 16.69
N ASN A 72 12.29 -4.85 15.77
CA ASN A 72 12.05 -4.95 14.32
C ASN A 72 11.70 -6.37 13.82
N ASN A 73 12.03 -7.43 14.60
CA ASN A 73 11.74 -8.81 14.24
C ASN A 73 10.45 -9.33 14.87
N SER A 74 9.82 -8.51 15.70
CA SER A 74 8.58 -8.87 16.38
C SER A 74 7.38 -8.65 15.46
N ASP A 75 6.37 -9.48 15.54
CA ASP A 75 5.10 -9.26 14.82
C ASP A 75 4.56 -7.86 15.13
N GLY A 76 4.25 -7.11 14.07
CA GLY A 76 3.99 -5.68 14.07
C GLY A 76 3.14 -5.15 15.22
N ILE A 77 3.78 -4.57 16.23
CA ILE A 77 3.10 -3.90 17.35
C ILE A 77 2.43 -2.61 16.90
N PHE A 78 3.00 -1.94 15.87
CA PHE A 78 2.55 -0.66 15.36
C PHE A 78 1.79 -0.80 14.05
N HIS A 79 0.70 -0.05 13.93
CA HIS A 79 0.07 0.28 12.66
C HIS A 79 0.29 1.77 12.40
N ILE A 80 0.99 2.10 11.31
CA ILE A 80 1.39 3.47 11.01
C ILE A 80 0.47 4.09 9.98
N ILE A 81 -0.17 5.21 10.35
CA ILE A 81 -0.95 6.05 9.44
C ILE A 81 -0.16 7.32 9.19
N LEU A 82 0.42 7.42 8.00
CA LEU A 82 1.23 8.57 7.60
C LEU A 82 0.36 9.80 7.32
N ASP A 83 1.01 10.97 7.23
CA ASP A 83 0.36 12.19 6.78
C ASP A 83 -0.19 12.01 5.35
N GLN A 84 -1.08 12.91 4.93
CA GLN A 84 -1.78 12.79 3.65
C GLN A 84 -0.87 12.86 2.41
N ASN A 85 0.30 13.54 2.50
CA ASN A 85 1.21 13.67 1.37
C ASN A 85 1.91 12.34 1.07
N ASN A 86 2.03 11.49 2.08
CA ASN A 86 2.67 10.19 2.03
C ASN A 86 1.67 9.03 1.94
N ARG A 87 0.37 9.29 1.92
CA ARG A 87 -0.67 8.28 1.71
C ARG A 87 -1.02 8.18 0.23
N ASN A 88 -0.86 6.99 -0.33
CA ASN A 88 -1.63 6.64 -1.53
C ASN A 88 -3.10 6.62 -1.14
N ILE A 89 -3.97 6.96 -2.10
CA ILE A 89 -5.38 7.03 -1.79
C ILE A 89 -5.87 5.70 -1.28
N ILE A 90 -6.57 4.99 -1.49
CA ILE A 90 -7.07 3.77 -0.90
C ILE A 90 -6.35 2.62 -1.60
N SER A 91 -5.20 2.25 -1.08
CA SER A 91 -4.48 1.05 -1.49
C SER A 91 -4.96 -0.14 -0.65
N GLY A 92 -5.18 -1.28 -1.30
CA GLY A 92 -5.61 -2.50 -0.63
C GLY A 92 -6.82 -3.14 -1.32
N THR A 93 -7.23 -4.27 -0.80
CA THR A 93 -8.40 -5.02 -1.28
C THR A 93 -9.55 -4.87 -0.28
N THR A 94 -10.76 -5.23 -0.69
CA THR A 94 -11.94 -5.19 0.19
C THR A 94 -11.73 -5.96 1.48
N LYS A 95 -10.96 -7.06 1.46
CA LYS A 95 -10.61 -7.87 2.64
C LYS A 95 -9.82 -7.11 3.71
N ASP A 96 -9.04 -6.11 3.32
CA ASP A 96 -8.21 -5.36 4.25
C ASP A 96 -9.02 -4.41 5.14
N PHE A 97 -10.29 -4.17 4.81
CA PHE A 97 -11.13 -3.18 5.47
C PHE A 97 -12.24 -3.79 6.33
N PHE A 98 -12.58 -5.05 6.15
CA PHE A 98 -13.67 -5.69 6.87
C PHE A 98 -13.20 -6.84 7.75
N LEU A 99 -13.71 -6.86 8.98
CA LEU A 99 -13.49 -7.94 9.94
C LEU A 99 -14.70 -8.87 10.00
N GLY A 100 -14.38 -10.11 9.90
CA GLY A 100 -15.24 -11.26 10.23
C GLY A 100 -14.48 -12.48 9.77
N ASP A 101 -14.33 -13.46 10.63
CA ASP A 101 -13.62 -14.71 10.29
C ASP A 101 -14.18 -15.34 9.00
N ASN A 102 -15.48 -15.20 8.77
CA ASN A 102 -16.13 -15.66 7.57
C ASN A 102 -15.81 -14.84 6.32
N ILE A 103 -15.67 -13.50 6.43
CA ILE A 103 -15.31 -12.62 5.31
C ILE A 103 -13.85 -12.85 4.92
N GLN A 104 -12.94 -12.89 5.89
CA GLN A 104 -11.54 -13.21 5.61
C GLN A 104 -11.42 -14.58 4.94
N LYS A 105 -12.11 -15.58 5.49
CA LYS A 105 -12.14 -16.92 4.94
C LYS A 105 -12.74 -16.98 3.53
N GLU A 106 -13.77 -16.17 3.24
CA GLU A 106 -14.35 -16.03 1.90
C GLU A 106 -13.29 -15.58 0.88
N PHE A 107 -12.49 -14.55 1.22
CA PHE A 107 -11.42 -14.08 0.34
C PHE A 107 -10.28 -15.09 0.18
N GLU A 108 -9.85 -15.73 1.25
CA GLU A 108 -8.82 -16.78 1.21
C GLU A 108 -9.23 -17.94 0.32
N LEU A 109 -10.48 -18.40 0.46
CA LEU A 109 -11.04 -19.45 -0.38
C LEU A 109 -11.15 -19.03 -1.84
N LYS A 110 -11.55 -17.79 -2.12
CA LYS A 110 -11.64 -17.27 -3.48
C LYS A 110 -10.27 -17.19 -4.14
N ASP A 111 -9.28 -16.64 -3.45
CA ASP A 111 -7.89 -16.57 -3.94
C ASP A 111 -7.33 -17.98 -4.22
N PHE A 112 -7.62 -18.95 -3.35
CA PHE A 112 -7.24 -20.35 -3.54
C PHE A 112 -7.92 -20.95 -4.78
N ILE A 113 -9.24 -20.80 -4.90
CA ILE A 113 -10.06 -21.32 -6.01
C ILE A 113 -9.54 -20.75 -7.36
N ASP A 114 -9.29 -19.45 -7.46
CA ASP A 114 -8.81 -18.81 -8.67
C ASP A 114 -7.38 -19.27 -9.04
N THR A 115 -6.53 -19.50 -8.06
CA THR A 115 -5.16 -20.00 -8.25
C THR A 115 -5.18 -21.46 -8.73
N GLU A 116 -5.91 -22.35 -8.03
CA GLU A 116 -6.02 -23.77 -8.39
C GLU A 116 -6.74 -23.97 -9.72
N LYS A 117 -7.79 -23.20 -10.02
CA LYS A 117 -8.45 -23.21 -11.33
C LYS A 117 -7.44 -22.95 -12.46
N ASN A 118 -6.64 -21.90 -12.35
CA ASN A 118 -5.64 -21.57 -13.37
C ASN A 118 -4.59 -22.69 -13.52
N LYS A 119 -4.17 -23.31 -12.44
CA LYS A 119 -3.24 -24.42 -12.41
C LYS A 119 -3.85 -25.66 -13.09
N ILE A 120 -5.08 -26.02 -12.74
CA ILE A 120 -5.82 -27.14 -13.35
C ILE A 120 -5.98 -26.92 -14.84
N ILE A 121 -6.47 -25.77 -15.28
CA ILE A 121 -6.64 -25.45 -16.70
C ILE A 121 -5.30 -25.57 -17.45
N THR A 122 -4.22 -25.08 -16.88
CA THR A 122 -2.88 -25.18 -17.46
C THR A 122 -2.44 -26.64 -17.59
N ASN A 123 -2.65 -27.44 -16.57
CA ASN A 123 -2.32 -28.88 -16.58
C ASN A 123 -3.15 -29.64 -17.62
N LEU A 124 -4.47 -29.37 -17.70
CA LEU A 124 -5.33 -29.97 -18.71
C LEU A 124 -4.89 -29.61 -20.13
N ILE A 125 -4.60 -28.34 -20.42
CA ILE A 125 -4.09 -27.91 -21.72
C ILE A 125 -2.77 -28.59 -22.06
N ASN A 126 -1.87 -28.71 -21.10
CA ASN A 126 -0.59 -29.40 -21.31
C ASN A 126 -0.80 -30.89 -21.56
N SER A 127 -1.67 -31.56 -20.81
CA SER A 127 -2.02 -32.97 -21.04
C SER A 127 -2.63 -33.19 -22.42
N LEU A 128 -3.57 -32.32 -22.86
CA LEU A 128 -4.15 -32.37 -24.20
C LEU A 128 -3.09 -32.29 -25.28
N LYS A 129 -2.08 -31.44 -25.13
CA LYS A 129 -0.97 -31.31 -26.11
C LYS A 129 -0.04 -32.50 -26.09
N THR A 130 0.43 -32.94 -24.93
CA THR A 130 1.51 -33.91 -24.83
C THR A 130 1.03 -35.35 -24.93
N ALA A 131 -0.09 -35.68 -24.33
CA ALA A 131 -0.63 -37.05 -24.31
C ALA A 131 -1.59 -37.36 -25.47
N TYR A 132 -2.32 -36.35 -25.95
CA TYR A 132 -3.39 -36.54 -26.93
C TYR A 132 -3.18 -35.79 -28.25
N GLY A 133 -2.06 -35.09 -28.44
CA GLY A 133 -1.78 -34.36 -29.67
C GLY A 133 -2.78 -33.28 -30.04
N ILE A 134 -3.61 -32.83 -29.08
CA ILE A 134 -4.62 -31.80 -29.31
C ILE A 134 -3.98 -30.42 -29.07
N THR A 135 -3.56 -29.79 -30.18
CA THR A 135 -2.85 -28.49 -30.14
C THR A 135 -3.73 -27.30 -30.46
N SER A 136 -4.92 -27.53 -31.00
CA SER A 136 -5.89 -26.49 -31.37
C SER A 136 -7.30 -27.09 -31.42
N SER A 137 -8.32 -26.20 -31.44
CA SER A 137 -9.71 -26.60 -31.62
C SER A 137 -10.01 -27.28 -32.97
N SER A 138 -9.07 -27.21 -33.93
CA SER A 138 -9.17 -27.87 -35.23
C SER A 138 -8.57 -29.28 -35.26
N SER A 139 -8.02 -29.80 -34.17
CA SER A 139 -7.50 -31.17 -34.08
C SER A 139 -8.63 -32.18 -34.30
N LYS A 140 -8.51 -33.00 -35.32
CA LYS A 140 -9.59 -33.91 -35.77
C LYS A 140 -9.96 -34.97 -34.71
N ILE A 141 -9.01 -35.39 -33.89
CA ILE A 141 -9.23 -36.41 -32.84
C ILE A 141 -10.29 -35.92 -31.79
N ILE A 142 -10.53 -34.60 -31.68
CA ILE A 142 -11.60 -34.04 -30.82
C ILE A 142 -12.98 -34.59 -31.24
N ASN A 143 -13.20 -34.81 -32.53
CA ASN A 143 -14.49 -35.32 -33.06
C ASN A 143 -14.78 -36.74 -32.58
N GLU A 144 -13.77 -37.49 -32.18
CA GLU A 144 -13.90 -38.87 -31.68
C GLU A 144 -14.26 -38.91 -30.17
N ILE A 145 -14.38 -37.76 -29.52
CA ILE A 145 -14.89 -37.68 -28.14
C ILE A 145 -16.38 -37.94 -28.15
N SER A 146 -16.79 -38.93 -27.42
CA SER A 146 -18.17 -39.45 -27.45
C SER A 146 -19.20 -38.48 -26.83
N GLN A 147 -18.85 -37.75 -25.78
CA GLN A 147 -19.75 -36.86 -25.07
C GLN A 147 -19.70 -35.43 -25.64
N ALA A 148 -20.85 -34.90 -26.05
CA ALA A 148 -20.93 -33.61 -26.76
C ALA A 148 -20.45 -32.43 -25.92
N ASP A 149 -20.85 -32.30 -24.67
CA ASP A 149 -20.46 -31.20 -23.78
C ASP A 149 -18.99 -31.28 -23.43
N PHE A 150 -18.47 -32.46 -23.17
CA PHE A 150 -17.05 -32.71 -22.93
C PHE A 150 -16.21 -32.40 -24.18
N ARG A 151 -16.66 -32.84 -25.37
CA ARG A 151 -16.03 -32.50 -26.66
C ARG A 151 -15.91 -30.99 -26.85
N LYS A 152 -17.01 -30.27 -26.61
CA LYS A 152 -17.03 -28.80 -26.72
C LYS A 152 -16.05 -28.16 -25.73
N MET A 153 -16.02 -28.59 -24.48
CA MET A 153 -15.09 -28.11 -23.47
C MET A 153 -13.64 -28.35 -23.86
N VAL A 154 -13.30 -29.57 -24.32
CA VAL A 154 -11.94 -29.89 -24.79
C VAL A 154 -11.54 -29.01 -25.98
N SER A 155 -12.44 -28.79 -26.95
CA SER A 155 -12.21 -27.90 -28.08
C SER A 155 -11.93 -26.46 -27.62
N ASP A 156 -12.69 -25.95 -26.68
CA ASP A 156 -12.52 -24.59 -26.15
C ASP A 156 -11.23 -24.44 -25.33
N LEU A 157 -10.87 -25.45 -24.51
CA LEU A 157 -9.61 -25.50 -23.78
C LEU A 157 -8.38 -25.55 -24.71
N ALA A 158 -8.50 -26.28 -25.84
CA ALA A 158 -7.44 -26.35 -26.85
C ALA A 158 -7.22 -25.03 -27.60
N ASN A 159 -8.18 -24.10 -27.54
CA ASN A 159 -8.09 -22.80 -28.17
C ASN A 159 -7.33 -21.81 -27.24
N ASN A 160 -6.01 -21.66 -27.47
CA ASN A 160 -5.13 -20.79 -26.65
C ASN A 160 -5.57 -19.32 -26.54
N ARG A 161 -6.43 -18.82 -27.44
CA ARG A 161 -6.91 -17.44 -27.43
C ARG A 161 -7.91 -17.16 -26.31
N SER A 162 -8.62 -18.19 -25.85
CA SER A 162 -9.61 -18.08 -24.78
C SER A 162 -9.03 -18.34 -23.37
N LYS A 163 -7.81 -18.87 -23.26
CA LYS A 163 -7.18 -19.31 -21.98
C LYS A 163 -8.13 -20.09 -21.05
N GLY A 164 -9.06 -20.85 -21.62
CA GLY A 164 -10.09 -21.56 -20.88
C GLY A 164 -11.16 -20.64 -20.22
N GLY A 165 -11.17 -19.34 -20.54
CA GLY A 165 -11.98 -18.31 -19.86
C GLY A 165 -13.48 -18.35 -20.11
N LYS A 166 -13.98 -19.22 -20.99
CA LYS A 166 -15.42 -19.36 -21.24
C LYS A 166 -16.15 -20.18 -20.18
N TYR A 167 -15.44 -21.05 -19.45
CA TYR A 167 -16.07 -21.93 -18.48
C TYR A 167 -15.86 -21.42 -17.07
N LYS A 168 -16.95 -21.34 -16.30
CA LYS A 168 -16.86 -21.23 -14.85
C LYS A 168 -16.34 -22.54 -14.31
N ILE A 169 -15.67 -22.51 -13.18
CA ILE A 169 -15.08 -23.72 -12.59
C ILE A 169 -16.15 -24.76 -12.26
N GLU A 170 -17.32 -24.32 -11.84
CA GLU A 170 -18.49 -25.15 -11.56
C GLU A 170 -18.94 -25.94 -12.79
N GLU A 171 -18.89 -25.33 -13.98
CA GLU A 171 -19.24 -25.97 -15.25
C GLU A 171 -18.23 -27.03 -15.62
N ILE A 172 -16.92 -26.76 -15.44
CA ILE A 172 -15.86 -27.77 -15.68
C ILE A 172 -16.04 -28.95 -14.74
N LEU A 173 -16.25 -28.70 -13.45
CA LEU A 173 -16.50 -29.75 -12.45
C LEU A 173 -17.74 -30.56 -12.77
N HIS A 174 -18.84 -29.91 -13.15
CA HIS A 174 -20.07 -30.58 -13.53
C HIS A 174 -19.87 -31.50 -14.74
N ILE A 175 -19.26 -31.02 -15.82
CA ILE A 175 -18.99 -31.80 -17.01
C ILE A 175 -18.08 -33.00 -16.68
N VAL A 176 -16.95 -32.76 -15.99
CA VAL A 176 -16.00 -33.85 -15.69
C VAL A 176 -16.55 -34.86 -14.70
N ASN A 177 -17.34 -34.43 -13.72
CA ASN A 177 -18.01 -35.36 -12.77
C ASN A 177 -19.12 -36.21 -13.45
N SER A 178 -19.69 -35.71 -14.54
CA SER A 178 -20.67 -36.47 -15.34
C SER A 178 -20.05 -37.53 -16.26
N LEU A 179 -18.72 -37.54 -16.43
CA LEU A 179 -18.03 -38.49 -17.31
C LEU A 179 -18.09 -39.91 -16.74
N PRO A 180 -18.33 -40.92 -17.60
CA PRO A 180 -18.36 -42.34 -17.19
C PRO A 180 -16.98 -42.76 -16.68
N GLN A 181 -16.98 -43.48 -15.57
CA GLN A 181 -15.79 -44.02 -14.92
C GLN A 181 -15.64 -45.49 -15.27
N ASN A 182 -15.10 -45.80 -16.44
CA ASN A 182 -14.83 -47.15 -16.87
C ASN A 182 -13.39 -47.53 -16.55
N GLU A 183 -13.15 -48.81 -16.26
CA GLU A 183 -11.79 -49.33 -16.18
C GLU A 183 -11.14 -49.32 -17.58
N ILE A 184 -9.86 -48.96 -17.64
CA ILE A 184 -9.11 -49.03 -18.89
C ILE A 184 -8.75 -50.48 -19.16
N PRO A 185 -9.22 -51.10 -20.27
CA PRO A 185 -8.85 -52.43 -20.60
C PRO A 185 -7.36 -52.53 -20.94
N GLU A 186 -6.82 -53.75 -21.03
CA GLU A 186 -5.45 -53.96 -21.50
C GLU A 186 -5.31 -53.47 -22.94
N TYR A 187 -4.31 -52.65 -23.22
CA TYR A 187 -4.09 -52.05 -24.55
C TYR A 187 -2.61 -51.80 -24.85
N SER A 188 -2.29 -51.66 -26.15
CA SER A 188 -0.97 -51.25 -26.58
C SER A 188 -0.88 -49.71 -26.65
N GLU A 189 0.10 -49.15 -25.94
CA GLU A 189 0.39 -47.73 -25.99
C GLU A 189 0.83 -47.24 -27.40
N GLU A 190 1.52 -48.11 -28.15
CA GLU A 190 1.95 -47.81 -29.53
C GLU A 190 0.77 -47.69 -30.49
N LYS A 191 -0.24 -48.59 -30.36
CA LYS A 191 -1.46 -48.51 -31.15
C LYS A 191 -2.25 -47.27 -30.85
N LEU A 192 -2.37 -46.89 -29.59
CA LEU A 192 -3.08 -45.70 -29.17
C LEU A 192 -2.44 -44.43 -29.68
N LYS A 193 -1.09 -44.32 -29.56
CA LYS A 193 -0.31 -43.19 -30.12
C LYS A 193 -0.44 -43.07 -31.60
N PHE A 194 -0.37 -44.21 -32.33
CA PHE A 194 -0.56 -44.24 -33.77
C PHE A 194 -1.97 -43.73 -34.14
N LEU A 195 -3.03 -44.23 -33.49
CA LEU A 195 -4.39 -43.80 -33.75
C LEU A 195 -4.57 -42.29 -33.54
N ILE A 196 -4.08 -41.73 -32.42
CA ILE A 196 -4.15 -40.28 -32.11
C ILE A 196 -3.40 -39.44 -33.19
N SER A 197 -2.21 -39.91 -33.61
CA SER A 197 -1.40 -39.22 -34.58
C SER A 197 -2.03 -39.27 -35.97
N ASP A 198 -2.48 -40.46 -36.41
CA ASP A 198 -3.08 -40.67 -37.71
C ASP A 198 -4.35 -39.89 -37.92
N ILE A 199 -5.27 -39.91 -36.94
CA ILE A 199 -6.55 -39.16 -37.01
C ILE A 199 -6.35 -37.65 -37.12
N ASN A 200 -5.28 -37.12 -36.54
CA ASN A 200 -4.94 -35.69 -36.67
C ASN A 200 -4.27 -35.38 -38.07
N ASP A 201 -3.82 -36.38 -38.82
CA ASP A 201 -3.31 -36.16 -40.15
C ASP A 201 -4.43 -35.78 -41.15
N LYS A 202 -4.10 -35.03 -42.19
CA LYS A 202 -5.02 -34.70 -43.29
C LYS A 202 -5.45 -35.95 -44.08
N ASN A 203 -4.53 -36.89 -44.22
CA ASN A 203 -4.71 -38.10 -44.98
C ASN A 203 -4.72 -39.32 -44.03
N SER A 204 -5.62 -39.30 -43.01
CA SER A 204 -5.73 -40.41 -42.06
C SER A 204 -6.01 -41.75 -42.71
N ILE A 205 -5.08 -42.69 -42.57
CA ILE A 205 -5.22 -44.05 -43.09
C ILE A 205 -6.35 -44.80 -42.38
N ILE A 206 -6.49 -44.59 -41.09
CA ILE A 206 -7.58 -45.17 -40.31
C ILE A 206 -8.95 -44.77 -40.88
N LYS A 207 -9.15 -43.46 -41.14
CA LYS A 207 -10.39 -42.95 -41.75
C LYS A 207 -10.61 -43.53 -43.16
N MET A 208 -9.54 -43.57 -43.98
CA MET A 208 -9.63 -44.19 -45.29
C MET A 208 -10.04 -45.66 -45.22
N ILE A 209 -9.50 -46.44 -44.28
CA ILE A 209 -9.90 -47.85 -44.04
C ILE A 209 -11.35 -47.96 -43.59
N GLU A 210 -11.80 -47.05 -42.70
CA GLU A 210 -13.21 -47.00 -42.25
C GLU A 210 -14.16 -46.75 -43.41
N ASP A 211 -13.76 -45.95 -44.39
CA ASP A 211 -14.59 -45.56 -45.53
C ASP A 211 -14.56 -46.54 -46.71
N ILE A 212 -13.65 -47.54 -46.75
CA ILE A 212 -13.57 -48.52 -47.82
C ILE A 212 -14.90 -49.34 -47.91
N PRO A 213 -15.62 -49.35 -49.03
CA PRO A 213 -16.77 -50.21 -49.19
C PRO A 213 -16.33 -51.70 -49.25
N LEU A 214 -16.87 -52.53 -48.36
CA LEU A 214 -16.50 -53.96 -48.26
C LEU A 214 -16.60 -54.72 -49.60
N LYS A 215 -17.53 -54.32 -50.47
CA LYS A 215 -17.71 -54.84 -51.81
C LYS A 215 -16.55 -54.61 -52.78
N GLU A 216 -15.65 -53.68 -52.46
CA GLU A 216 -14.45 -53.39 -53.23
C GLU A 216 -13.26 -54.26 -52.83
N ILE A 217 -13.35 -55.03 -51.78
CA ILE A 217 -12.36 -56.07 -51.43
C ILE A 217 -12.61 -57.29 -52.29
N VAL A 218 -12.00 -57.31 -53.44
CA VAL A 218 -12.14 -58.40 -54.45
C VAL A 218 -10.80 -59.13 -54.58
N VAL A 219 -10.86 -60.46 -54.86
CA VAL A 219 -9.64 -61.27 -55.09
C VAL A 219 -8.81 -60.68 -56.18
N ASN A 220 -7.54 -60.44 -55.90
CA ASN A 220 -6.52 -60.05 -56.88
C ASN A 220 -5.27 -60.89 -56.66
N GLU A 221 -5.11 -61.89 -57.44
CA GLU A 221 -4.00 -62.92 -57.39
C GLU A 221 -2.60 -62.30 -57.51
N HIS A 222 -2.52 -61.08 -58.03
CA HIS A 222 -1.23 -60.40 -58.25
C HIS A 222 -0.90 -59.39 -57.10
N VAL A 223 -1.72 -59.20 -56.10
CA VAL A 223 -1.48 -58.22 -55.07
C VAL A 223 -0.17 -58.47 -54.30
N HIS A 224 0.24 -59.73 -54.09
CA HIS A 224 1.46 -60.07 -53.41
C HIS A 224 2.72 -59.52 -54.23
N GLU A 225 2.60 -59.38 -55.56
CA GLU A 225 3.63 -58.79 -56.37
C GLU A 225 3.91 -57.31 -56.01
N ILE A 226 2.98 -56.59 -55.43
CA ILE A 226 3.15 -55.17 -54.95
C ILE A 226 4.25 -55.12 -53.89
N GLU A 227 4.23 -56.02 -52.94
CA GLU A 227 5.26 -56.03 -51.89
C GLU A 227 6.56 -56.54 -52.35
N GLU A 228 6.56 -57.64 -53.18
CA GLU A 228 7.77 -58.20 -53.83
C GLU A 228 8.44 -57.12 -54.64
N ASN A 229 7.72 -56.39 -55.50
CA ASN A 229 8.28 -55.36 -56.34
C ASN A 229 8.78 -54.18 -55.55
N THR A 230 8.05 -53.78 -54.45
CA THR A 230 8.47 -52.70 -53.59
C THR A 230 9.79 -52.99 -52.87
N GLU A 231 9.93 -54.18 -52.31
CA GLU A 231 11.14 -54.59 -51.60
C GLU A 231 12.31 -54.78 -52.60
N ALA A 232 12.02 -55.29 -53.80
CA ALA A 232 13.03 -55.42 -54.87
C ALA A 232 13.56 -54.03 -55.33
N ILE A 233 12.67 -53.00 -55.43
CA ILE A 233 13.04 -51.63 -55.75
C ILE A 233 13.94 -51.06 -54.67
N LYS A 234 13.53 -51.14 -53.38
CA LYS A 234 14.38 -50.66 -52.29
C LYS A 234 15.74 -51.29 -52.25
N LEU A 235 15.83 -52.58 -52.55
CA LEU A 235 17.05 -53.33 -52.55
C LEU A 235 17.96 -52.86 -53.70
N LEU A 236 17.40 -52.70 -54.92
CA LEU A 236 18.11 -52.24 -56.11
C LEU A 236 18.60 -50.79 -55.93
N GLU A 237 17.80 -49.89 -55.35
CA GLU A 237 18.21 -48.52 -55.09
C GLU A 237 19.37 -48.46 -54.08
N LYS A 238 19.31 -49.28 -53.03
CA LYS A 238 20.34 -49.32 -51.97
C LYS A 238 21.68 -49.82 -52.48
N PHE A 239 21.68 -50.72 -53.50
CA PHE A 239 22.88 -51.36 -54.04
C PHE A 239 23.12 -51.07 -55.53
N HIS A 240 22.59 -49.93 -55.99
CA HIS A 240 22.65 -49.49 -57.41
C HIS A 240 24.07 -49.45 -57.98
N PHE A 241 25.09 -49.35 -57.16
CA PHE A 241 26.52 -49.31 -57.55
C PHE A 241 27.09 -50.68 -57.82
N LYS A 242 26.37 -51.80 -57.67
CA LYS A 242 26.84 -53.18 -58.00
C LYS A 242 26.24 -53.60 -59.28
N GLU A 243 27.12 -54.09 -60.17
CA GLU A 243 26.75 -54.77 -61.43
C GLU A 243 26.42 -56.27 -61.26
N GLN A 244 26.52 -56.75 -60.02
CA GLN A 244 26.20 -58.12 -59.59
C GLN A 244 24.90 -58.15 -58.80
N CYS A 245 24.01 -59.09 -59.14
CA CYS A 245 22.78 -59.30 -58.39
C CYS A 245 23.10 -59.82 -57.00
N ILE A 246 22.59 -59.13 -55.99
CA ILE A 246 22.81 -59.49 -54.57
C ILE A 246 21.97 -60.71 -54.13
N VAL A 247 21.02 -61.16 -54.98
CA VAL A 247 20.15 -62.32 -54.68
C VAL A 247 20.66 -63.58 -55.34
N CYS A 248 21.09 -63.54 -56.60
CA CYS A 248 21.51 -64.72 -57.37
C CYS A 248 22.92 -64.62 -57.97
N ASP A 249 23.69 -63.65 -57.55
CA ASP A 249 25.12 -63.41 -57.95
C ASP A 249 25.37 -63.24 -59.46
N ARG A 250 24.35 -63.12 -60.32
CA ARG A 250 24.47 -62.90 -61.76
C ARG A 250 25.16 -61.54 -62.05
N MET A 251 26.15 -61.57 -62.91
CA MET A 251 26.88 -60.38 -63.33
C MET A 251 26.20 -59.64 -64.49
N GLY A 252 26.50 -58.38 -64.66
CA GLY A 252 26.00 -57.53 -65.76
C GLY A 252 24.57 -57.05 -65.61
N ILE A 253 24.16 -56.74 -64.35
CA ILE A 253 22.83 -56.25 -64.06
C ILE A 253 22.81 -54.73 -64.22
N ASN A 254 21.86 -54.25 -65.04
CA ASN A 254 21.48 -52.83 -65.05
C ASN A 254 20.40 -52.54 -63.97
N SER A 255 20.83 -52.01 -62.84
CA SER A 255 19.94 -51.71 -61.71
C SER A 255 18.87 -50.74 -62.12
N GLN A 256 19.15 -49.74 -62.96
CA GLN A 256 18.16 -48.71 -63.34
C GLN A 256 17.05 -49.33 -64.21
N GLU A 257 17.34 -50.14 -65.16
CA GLU A 257 16.36 -50.83 -66.00
C GLU A 257 15.50 -51.81 -65.21
N LEU A 258 16.10 -52.46 -64.22
CA LEU A 258 15.32 -53.34 -63.27
C LEU A 258 14.38 -52.56 -62.39
N ILE A 259 14.82 -51.40 -61.88
CA ILE A 259 13.96 -50.51 -61.07
C ILE A 259 12.79 -50.05 -61.94
N GLU A 260 12.99 -49.57 -63.15
CA GLU A 260 11.94 -49.15 -64.08
C GLU A 260 10.93 -50.27 -64.34
N ARG A 261 11.44 -51.45 -64.66
CA ARG A 261 10.57 -52.62 -64.90
C ARG A 261 9.79 -53.04 -63.68
N LYS A 262 10.42 -53.08 -62.49
CA LYS A 262 9.75 -53.43 -61.23
C LYS A 262 8.73 -52.34 -60.79
N SER A 263 9.06 -51.11 -61.09
CA SER A 263 8.10 -49.98 -60.85
C SER A 263 6.86 -50.08 -61.74
N THR A 264 7.09 -50.35 -63.06
CA THR A 264 5.99 -50.55 -64.04
C THR A 264 5.06 -51.71 -63.59
N ASN A 265 5.68 -52.89 -63.30
CA ASN A 265 4.88 -54.01 -62.80
C ASN A 265 4.06 -53.70 -61.56
N ARG A 266 4.67 -53.07 -60.60
CA ARG A 266 4.00 -52.63 -59.39
C ARG A 266 2.83 -51.71 -59.69
N GLU A 267 2.99 -50.70 -60.53
CA GLU A 267 1.94 -49.74 -60.91
C GLU A 267 0.81 -50.43 -61.69
N MET A 268 1.07 -51.40 -62.59
CA MET A 268 0.02 -52.18 -63.27
C MET A 268 -0.87 -52.92 -62.29
N VAL A 269 -0.29 -53.53 -61.25
CA VAL A 269 -1.06 -54.25 -60.22
C VAL A 269 -1.88 -53.25 -59.37
N ILE A 270 -1.27 -52.16 -58.94
CA ILE A 270 -1.94 -51.12 -58.18
C ILE A 270 -3.11 -50.52 -58.95
N GLN A 271 -2.99 -50.26 -60.26
CA GLN A 271 -4.07 -49.72 -61.11
C GLN A 271 -5.24 -50.73 -61.29
N SER A 272 -5.01 -52.01 -61.09
CA SER A 272 -6.09 -53.03 -61.13
C SER A 272 -6.98 -53.04 -59.86
N ILE A 273 -6.59 -52.35 -58.84
CA ILE A 273 -7.30 -52.26 -57.58
C ILE A 273 -8.32 -51.07 -57.61
N SER A 274 -9.44 -51.20 -56.91
CA SER A 274 -10.43 -50.14 -56.83
C SER A 274 -9.81 -48.82 -56.27
N ASP A 275 -10.32 -47.65 -56.69
CA ASP A 275 -9.75 -46.37 -56.34
C ASP A 275 -9.64 -46.12 -54.85
N ASN A 276 -10.65 -46.50 -54.07
CA ASN A 276 -10.66 -46.29 -52.59
C ASN A 276 -9.58 -47.14 -51.92
N VAL A 277 -9.43 -48.39 -52.32
CA VAL A 277 -8.44 -49.30 -51.75
C VAL A 277 -7.02 -48.94 -52.22
N ARG A 278 -6.89 -48.50 -53.49
CA ARG A 278 -5.63 -48.06 -54.06
C ARG A 278 -5.03 -46.87 -53.29
N VAL A 279 -5.79 -45.83 -52.98
CA VAL A 279 -5.33 -44.66 -52.22
C VAL A 279 -4.81 -45.07 -50.83
N VAL A 280 -5.48 -45.98 -50.15
CA VAL A 280 -4.99 -46.48 -48.85
C VAL A 280 -3.69 -47.27 -49.03
N LEU A 281 -3.64 -48.18 -50.00
CA LEU A 281 -2.47 -48.99 -50.24
C LEU A 281 -1.25 -48.17 -50.62
N GLU A 282 -1.39 -47.15 -51.49
CA GLU A 282 -0.33 -46.23 -51.86
C GLU A 282 0.19 -45.44 -50.64
N SER A 283 -0.70 -45.04 -49.76
CA SER A 283 -0.36 -44.29 -48.53
C SER A 283 0.47 -45.14 -47.55
N ILE A 284 0.23 -46.47 -47.47
CA ILE A 284 0.81 -47.35 -46.44
C ILE A 284 1.92 -48.27 -46.98
N ILE A 285 2.08 -48.36 -48.30
CA ILE A 285 3.01 -49.34 -48.93
C ILE A 285 4.46 -49.15 -48.51
N SER A 286 4.85 -47.89 -48.18
CA SER A 286 6.18 -47.54 -47.71
C SER A 286 6.41 -47.74 -46.21
N TYR A 287 5.37 -48.07 -45.43
CA TYR A 287 5.50 -48.21 -43.98
C TYR A 287 6.27 -49.44 -43.60
N SER A 288 7.19 -49.30 -42.67
CA SER A 288 7.82 -50.43 -41.99
C SER A 288 6.88 -50.98 -40.89
N SER A 289 7.14 -52.21 -40.44
CA SER A 289 6.36 -52.79 -39.35
C SER A 289 6.38 -51.98 -38.05
N SER A 290 7.41 -51.18 -37.82
CA SER A 290 7.48 -50.26 -36.66
C SER A 290 6.56 -49.04 -36.81
N ASN A 291 6.17 -48.67 -38.01
CA ASN A 291 5.28 -47.55 -38.30
C ASN A 291 3.84 -47.96 -38.57
N ASP A 292 3.54 -49.25 -38.47
CA ASP A 292 2.20 -49.85 -38.66
C ASP A 292 1.86 -50.83 -37.52
N PRO A 293 1.59 -50.32 -36.30
CA PRO A 293 1.32 -51.16 -35.12
C PRO A 293 0.03 -51.96 -35.23
N PHE A 294 -0.88 -51.58 -36.14
CA PHE A 294 -2.11 -52.32 -36.40
C PHE A 294 -1.92 -53.37 -37.54
N ALA A 295 -0.75 -53.47 -38.15
CA ALA A 295 -0.46 -54.32 -39.28
C ALA A 295 -1.40 -54.08 -40.48
N ILE A 296 -1.86 -52.81 -40.68
CA ILE A 296 -2.87 -52.44 -41.69
C ILE A 296 -2.39 -52.87 -43.09
N LYS A 297 -1.13 -52.64 -43.40
CA LYS A 297 -0.53 -53.02 -44.71
C LYS A 297 -0.69 -54.51 -44.94
N THR A 298 -0.21 -55.31 -44.01
CA THR A 298 -0.26 -56.80 -44.13
C THR A 298 -1.69 -57.32 -44.22
N LEU A 299 -2.58 -56.80 -43.35
CA LEU A 299 -3.96 -57.20 -43.32
C LEU A 299 -4.73 -56.78 -44.59
N LEU A 300 -4.46 -55.60 -45.16
CA LEU A 300 -5.08 -55.13 -46.40
C LEU A 300 -4.63 -55.98 -47.58
N LEU A 301 -3.31 -56.29 -47.73
CA LEU A 301 -2.80 -57.16 -48.78
C LEU A 301 -3.37 -58.58 -48.64
N ASP A 302 -3.47 -59.12 -47.46
CA ASP A 302 -4.06 -60.43 -47.22
C ASP A 302 -5.59 -60.47 -47.56
N ALA A 303 -6.32 -59.41 -47.16
CA ALA A 303 -7.74 -59.29 -47.51
C ALA A 303 -7.96 -59.24 -49.04
N LEU A 304 -7.10 -58.53 -49.79
CA LEU A 304 -7.19 -58.46 -51.26
C LEU A 304 -6.75 -59.75 -51.93
N ASN A 305 -5.71 -60.40 -51.43
CA ASN A 305 -5.20 -61.66 -52.02
C ASN A 305 -6.26 -62.76 -51.90
N ASN A 306 -6.96 -62.83 -50.76
CA ASN A 306 -7.94 -63.86 -50.48
C ASN A 306 -9.40 -63.44 -50.72
N GLY A 307 -9.67 -62.20 -51.06
CA GLY A 307 -11.01 -61.64 -51.21
C GLY A 307 -11.77 -61.63 -49.88
N ASN A 308 -11.03 -61.62 -48.74
CA ASN A 308 -11.61 -61.76 -47.41
C ASN A 308 -11.88 -60.39 -46.76
N SER A 309 -13.09 -59.84 -47.04
CA SER A 309 -13.53 -58.59 -46.45
C SER A 309 -13.70 -58.65 -44.94
N GLN A 310 -13.79 -59.82 -44.32
CA GLN A 310 -13.92 -59.98 -42.87
C GLN A 310 -12.71 -59.46 -42.09
N VAL A 311 -11.53 -59.52 -42.70
CA VAL A 311 -10.27 -58.96 -42.14
C VAL A 311 -10.38 -57.45 -41.93
N ILE A 312 -10.98 -56.71 -42.88
CA ILE A 312 -11.23 -55.28 -42.75
C ILE A 312 -12.26 -54.95 -41.69
N VAL A 313 -13.29 -55.80 -41.58
CA VAL A 313 -14.30 -55.64 -40.46
C VAL A 313 -13.64 -55.80 -39.10
N GLU A 314 -12.74 -56.79 -38.95
CA GLU A 314 -12.03 -57.03 -37.69
C GLU A 314 -11.06 -55.84 -37.36
N LEU A 315 -10.39 -55.34 -38.41
CA LEU A 315 -9.52 -54.14 -38.23
C LEU A 315 -10.33 -52.91 -37.79
N ARG A 316 -11.48 -52.64 -38.40
CA ARG A 316 -12.39 -51.58 -37.99
C ARG A 316 -12.86 -51.75 -36.55
N LYS A 317 -13.14 -52.99 -36.15
CA LYS A 317 -13.49 -53.28 -34.76
C LYS A 317 -12.35 -52.96 -33.81
N GLN A 318 -11.11 -53.26 -34.16
CA GLN A 318 -9.97 -52.85 -33.36
C GLN A 318 -9.85 -51.31 -33.26
N PHE A 319 -10.08 -50.56 -34.35
CA PHE A 319 -10.12 -49.10 -34.29
C PHE A 319 -11.20 -48.61 -33.33
N ALA A 320 -12.40 -49.13 -33.40
CA ALA A 320 -13.49 -48.78 -32.51
C ALA A 320 -13.15 -49.06 -31.02
N GLU A 321 -12.48 -50.20 -30.74
CA GLU A 321 -11.97 -50.52 -29.40
C GLU A 321 -10.95 -49.43 -28.92
N TYR A 322 -10.03 -49.01 -29.77
CA TYR A 322 -9.02 -48.00 -29.46
C TYR A 322 -9.63 -46.59 -29.34
N TYR A 323 -10.69 -46.25 -30.09
CA TYR A 323 -11.48 -45.05 -29.83
C TYR A 323 -12.14 -45.05 -28.46
N ALA A 324 -12.67 -46.20 -28.05
CA ALA A 324 -13.24 -46.35 -26.71
C ALA A 324 -12.17 -46.17 -25.61
N ILE A 325 -10.99 -46.80 -25.78
CA ILE A 325 -9.84 -46.67 -24.89
C ILE A 325 -9.38 -45.20 -24.81
N TYR A 326 -9.30 -44.52 -25.95
CA TYR A 326 -8.96 -43.09 -26.01
C TYR A 326 -9.92 -42.27 -25.17
N ASN A 327 -11.25 -42.48 -25.30
CA ASN A 327 -12.27 -41.77 -24.52
C ASN A 327 -12.14 -42.07 -23.02
N ILE A 328 -11.99 -43.34 -22.65
CA ILE A 328 -11.87 -43.75 -21.23
C ILE A 328 -10.63 -43.14 -20.61
N LYS A 329 -9.48 -43.13 -21.30
CA LYS A 329 -8.22 -42.59 -20.84
C LYS A 329 -8.30 -41.07 -20.68
N LEU A 330 -8.87 -40.39 -21.67
CA LEU A 330 -9.05 -38.92 -21.62
C LEU A 330 -9.96 -38.52 -20.47
N ASN A 331 -11.10 -39.23 -20.28
CA ASN A 331 -12.01 -38.97 -19.18
C ASN A 331 -11.32 -39.16 -17.82
N LYS A 332 -10.56 -40.28 -17.67
CA LYS A 332 -9.85 -40.60 -16.44
C LYS A 332 -8.75 -39.58 -16.12
N ASP A 333 -8.00 -39.12 -17.11
CA ASP A 333 -6.94 -38.11 -16.92
C ASP A 333 -7.52 -36.78 -16.49
N PHE A 334 -8.64 -36.35 -17.09
CA PHE A 334 -9.34 -35.15 -16.69
C PHE A 334 -9.88 -35.28 -15.25
N LYS A 335 -10.49 -36.39 -14.93
CA LYS A 335 -11.01 -36.65 -13.58
C LYS A 335 -9.88 -36.69 -12.55
N ASN A 336 -8.82 -37.40 -12.80
CA ASN A 336 -7.65 -37.46 -11.90
C ASN A 336 -7.01 -36.07 -11.66
N THR A 337 -6.94 -35.24 -12.69
CA THR A 337 -6.40 -33.87 -12.55
C THR A 337 -7.24 -33.02 -11.62
N ILE A 338 -8.56 -33.23 -11.61
CA ILE A 338 -9.48 -32.52 -10.71
C ILE A 338 -9.46 -33.14 -9.33
N ASP A 339 -9.58 -34.47 -9.21
CA ASP A 339 -9.69 -35.19 -7.93
C ASP A 339 -8.41 -35.11 -7.10
N THR A 340 -7.24 -34.91 -7.72
CA THR A 340 -5.97 -34.64 -7.03
C THR A 340 -5.88 -33.23 -6.46
N SER A 341 -6.79 -32.34 -6.82
CA SER A 341 -6.89 -31.00 -6.28
C SER A 341 -7.90 -30.94 -5.12
N GLU A 342 -7.69 -30.02 -4.19
CA GLU A 342 -8.67 -29.74 -3.12
C GLU A 342 -9.81 -28.84 -3.59
N LEU A 343 -9.89 -28.54 -4.90
CA LEU A 343 -10.76 -27.53 -5.46
C LEU A 343 -12.25 -27.75 -5.16
N SER A 344 -12.73 -29.00 -5.31
CA SER A 344 -14.15 -29.33 -5.09
C SER A 344 -14.57 -29.04 -3.65
N ASN A 345 -13.76 -29.47 -2.68
CA ASN A 345 -14.05 -29.25 -1.25
C ASN A 345 -14.01 -27.77 -0.89
N LYS A 346 -13.02 -27.05 -1.44
CA LYS A 346 -12.87 -25.61 -1.19
C LYS A 346 -13.98 -24.79 -1.85
N LEU A 347 -14.46 -25.21 -3.00
CA LEU A 347 -15.60 -24.58 -3.67
C LEU A 347 -16.91 -24.78 -2.89
N GLU A 348 -17.15 -25.98 -2.36
CA GLU A 348 -18.30 -26.23 -1.49
C GLU A 348 -18.24 -25.38 -0.21
N GLU A 349 -17.06 -25.30 0.42
CA GLU A 349 -16.83 -24.45 1.60
C GLU A 349 -17.08 -22.97 1.27
N TYR A 350 -16.57 -22.49 0.13
CA TYR A 350 -16.81 -21.13 -0.36
C TYR A 350 -18.30 -20.84 -0.58
N ASN A 351 -18.99 -21.73 -1.31
CA ASN A 351 -20.41 -21.58 -1.60
C ASN A 351 -21.26 -21.59 -0.32
N ARG A 352 -20.89 -22.39 0.68
CA ARG A 352 -21.54 -22.39 1.99
C ARG A 352 -21.38 -21.02 2.67
N ILE A 353 -20.15 -20.50 2.77
CA ILE A 353 -19.88 -19.21 3.39
C ILE A 353 -20.64 -18.08 2.68
N VAL A 354 -20.63 -18.07 1.34
CA VAL A 354 -21.36 -17.07 0.55
C VAL A 354 -22.87 -17.17 0.74
N SER A 355 -23.40 -18.38 0.86
CA SER A 355 -24.84 -18.61 1.07
C SER A 355 -25.32 -18.20 2.47
N GLU A 356 -24.46 -18.34 3.47
CA GLU A 356 -24.72 -17.90 4.84
C GLU A 356 -24.77 -16.37 4.96
N ARG A 357 -24.40 -15.60 3.88
CA ARG A 357 -24.31 -14.16 3.81
C ARG A 357 -23.61 -13.61 5.04
N PRO A 358 -22.27 -13.72 5.13
CA PRO A 358 -21.53 -13.20 6.27
C PRO A 358 -21.90 -11.73 6.47
N GLU A 359 -22.53 -11.45 7.60
CA GLU A 359 -22.92 -10.11 7.97
C GLU A 359 -21.67 -9.31 8.26
N ILE A 360 -21.48 -8.22 7.53
CA ILE A 360 -20.52 -7.20 7.92
C ILE A 360 -21.00 -6.70 9.28
N LYS A 361 -20.09 -6.58 10.24
CA LYS A 361 -20.48 -6.10 11.57
C LYS A 361 -21.27 -4.80 11.43
N GLU A 362 -22.44 -4.74 12.02
CA GLU A 362 -23.36 -3.61 11.94
C GLU A 362 -22.67 -2.31 12.33
N GLU A 363 -21.72 -2.37 13.28
CA GLU A 363 -20.87 -1.24 13.64
C GLU A 363 -20.02 -0.71 12.48
N ASP A 364 -19.42 -1.59 11.65
CA ASP A 364 -18.57 -1.19 10.53
C ASP A 364 -19.42 -0.59 9.41
N MET A 365 -20.61 -1.15 9.16
CA MET A 365 -21.59 -0.59 8.22
C MET A 365 -22.07 0.79 8.66
N LEU A 366 -22.45 0.95 9.93
CA LEU A 366 -22.88 2.23 10.48
C LEU A 366 -21.79 3.31 10.37
N TYR A 367 -20.52 2.97 10.59
CA TYR A 367 -19.42 3.90 10.39
C TYR A 367 -19.26 4.31 8.94
N ILE A 368 -19.30 3.34 8.03
CA ILE A 368 -19.15 3.59 6.61
C ILE A 368 -20.31 4.41 6.08
N GLU A 369 -21.55 4.02 6.34
CA GLU A 369 -22.73 4.71 5.85
C GLU A 369 -22.88 6.10 6.49
N ASN A 370 -22.75 6.21 7.79
CA ASN A 370 -22.98 7.49 8.47
C ASN A 370 -21.80 8.47 8.32
N ILE A 371 -20.57 7.99 8.36
CA ILE A 371 -19.41 8.89 8.26
C ILE A 371 -19.12 9.22 6.79
N ILE A 372 -19.16 8.25 5.88
CA ILE A 372 -18.82 8.49 4.47
C ILE A 372 -20.03 9.01 3.71
N SER A 373 -21.14 8.29 3.67
CA SER A 373 -22.31 8.68 2.87
C SER A 373 -22.92 10.00 3.32
N ASN A 374 -23.17 10.18 4.63
CA ASN A 374 -23.73 11.41 5.14
C ASN A 374 -22.76 12.60 5.13
N SER A 375 -21.45 12.31 5.18
CA SER A 375 -20.44 13.37 5.13
C SER A 375 -20.15 13.87 3.76
N MET A 376 -20.31 13.03 2.74
CA MET A 376 -19.96 13.32 1.34
C MET A 376 -21.19 13.51 0.46
N GLY A 377 -22.39 13.17 0.93
CA GLY A 377 -23.62 13.21 0.13
C GLY A 377 -23.59 12.23 -1.05
N LYS A 378 -22.74 11.19 -1.00
CA LYS A 378 -22.55 10.19 -2.06
C LYS A 378 -22.88 8.81 -1.52
N ASN A 379 -23.61 8.02 -2.32
CA ASN A 379 -23.96 6.66 -1.94
C ASN A 379 -22.71 5.77 -1.90
N PHE A 380 -22.38 5.34 -0.71
CA PHE A 380 -21.40 4.29 -0.48
C PHE A 380 -22.17 2.97 -0.35
N ARG A 381 -21.73 1.95 -1.08
CA ARG A 381 -22.34 0.63 -1.04
C ARG A 381 -21.29 -0.46 -0.95
N ILE A 382 -21.65 -1.51 -0.23
CA ILE A 382 -20.96 -2.78 -0.26
C ILE A 382 -21.86 -3.73 -1.00
N ASP A 383 -21.41 -4.21 -2.13
CA ASP A 383 -22.20 -5.06 -3.02
C ASP A 383 -21.38 -6.26 -3.49
N ARG A 384 -22.04 -7.23 -4.14
CA ARG A 384 -21.37 -8.37 -4.75
C ARG A 384 -21.40 -8.22 -6.27
N ASP A 385 -20.25 -8.46 -6.90
CA ASP A 385 -20.16 -8.44 -8.35
C ASP A 385 -20.79 -9.72 -8.97
N GLU A 386 -20.79 -9.79 -10.31
CA GLU A 386 -21.31 -10.93 -11.08
C GLU A 386 -20.65 -12.27 -10.72
N ASN A 387 -19.44 -12.23 -10.16
CA ASN A 387 -18.73 -13.40 -9.67
C ASN A 387 -18.95 -13.65 -8.17
N ASN A 388 -19.95 -13.00 -7.59
CA ASN A 388 -20.30 -13.07 -6.19
C ASN A 388 -19.21 -12.61 -5.20
N THR A 389 -18.21 -11.85 -5.67
CA THR A 389 -17.12 -11.30 -4.87
C THR A 389 -17.55 -9.99 -4.22
N LEU A 390 -17.29 -9.85 -2.92
CA LEU A 390 -17.62 -8.65 -2.16
C LEU A 390 -16.80 -7.46 -2.67
N LYS A 391 -17.47 -6.37 -3.04
CA LYS A 391 -16.86 -5.12 -3.52
C LYS A 391 -17.36 -3.91 -2.78
N ILE A 392 -16.51 -2.92 -2.71
CA ILE A 392 -16.82 -1.60 -2.14
C ILE A 392 -17.00 -0.64 -3.31
N GLN A 393 -18.17 0.01 -3.36
CA GLN A 393 -18.52 0.93 -4.44
C GLN A 393 -18.89 2.31 -3.90
N LEU A 394 -18.47 3.34 -4.62
CA LEU A 394 -18.88 4.72 -4.41
C LEU A 394 -19.64 5.19 -5.67
N ALA A 395 -20.89 5.60 -5.51
CA ALA A 395 -21.75 6.00 -6.64
C ALA A 395 -21.87 4.94 -7.75
N ASN A 396 -21.87 3.65 -7.39
CA ASN A 396 -21.90 2.44 -8.23
C ASN A 396 -20.63 2.15 -9.03
N GLU A 397 -19.51 2.78 -8.70
CA GLU A 397 -18.20 2.49 -9.29
C GLU A 397 -17.22 1.96 -8.23
N ASP A 398 -16.37 1.00 -8.62
CA ASP A 398 -15.26 0.55 -7.78
C ASP A 398 -14.26 1.68 -7.62
N PHE A 399 -13.77 1.93 -6.39
CA PHE A 399 -12.85 3.04 -6.14
C PHE A 399 -11.52 2.62 -5.47
N LEU A 400 -11.36 1.35 -5.13
CA LEU A 400 -10.11 0.84 -4.60
C LEU A 400 -9.02 0.82 -5.69
N ASN A 401 -7.81 1.25 -5.34
CA ASN A 401 -6.64 1.30 -6.23
C ASN A 401 -6.80 2.19 -7.49
N ILE A 402 -7.75 3.12 -7.48
CA ILE A 402 -7.93 4.07 -8.58
C ILE A 402 -7.04 5.31 -8.35
N ASP A 403 -6.41 5.81 -9.42
CA ASP A 403 -5.63 7.04 -9.39
C ASP A 403 -6.48 8.25 -8.95
N ARG A 404 -5.89 9.12 -8.13
CA ARG A 404 -6.54 10.34 -7.59
C ARG A 404 -7.27 11.17 -8.65
N GLY A 405 -6.64 11.37 -9.79
CA GLY A 405 -7.20 12.22 -10.85
C GLY A 405 -8.45 11.68 -11.55
N LYS A 406 -8.77 10.41 -11.33
CA LYS A 406 -9.94 9.75 -11.95
C LYS A 406 -11.15 9.68 -11.02
N LEU A 407 -10.97 9.97 -9.72
CA LEU A 407 -12.08 9.95 -8.77
C LEU A 407 -12.90 11.23 -8.86
N PRO A 408 -14.23 11.17 -8.93
CA PRO A 408 -15.12 12.35 -8.96
C PRO A 408 -15.28 12.97 -7.57
N LEU A 409 -14.16 13.24 -6.90
CA LEU A 409 -14.06 13.72 -5.51
C LEU A 409 -13.14 14.94 -5.42
N SER A 410 -13.51 15.92 -4.61
CA SER A 410 -12.60 17.00 -4.23
C SER A 410 -11.41 16.45 -3.42
N THR A 411 -10.29 17.17 -3.40
CA THR A 411 -9.09 16.76 -2.66
C THR A 411 -9.38 16.52 -1.16
N GLY A 412 -10.23 17.36 -0.56
CA GLY A 412 -10.65 17.20 0.84
C GLY A 412 -11.45 15.91 1.08
N GLU A 413 -12.40 15.60 0.17
CA GLU A 413 -13.17 14.34 0.21
C GLU A 413 -12.28 13.12 0.03
N GLN A 414 -11.35 13.17 -0.92
CA GLN A 414 -10.41 12.07 -1.16
C GLN A 414 -9.53 11.80 0.07
N ASN A 415 -9.02 12.87 0.69
CA ASN A 415 -8.19 12.74 1.89
C ASN A 415 -9.01 12.21 3.09
N PHE A 416 -10.24 12.69 3.25
CA PHE A 416 -11.14 12.23 4.30
C PHE A 416 -11.47 10.75 4.14
N LEU A 417 -11.82 10.34 2.92
CA LEU A 417 -12.10 8.95 2.58
C LEU A 417 -10.89 8.07 2.85
N SER A 418 -9.72 8.45 2.32
CA SER A 418 -8.47 7.72 2.53
C SER A 418 -8.14 7.53 4.02
N LEU A 419 -8.27 8.58 4.83
CA LEU A 419 -7.99 8.49 6.26
C LEU A 419 -9.02 7.61 6.99
N THR A 420 -10.29 7.69 6.62
CA THR A 420 -11.34 6.84 7.23
C THR A 420 -11.09 5.36 6.93
N PHE A 421 -10.68 5.03 5.70
CA PHE A 421 -10.32 3.66 5.35
C PHE A 421 -9.03 3.19 6.05
N GLU A 422 -8.04 4.06 6.23
CA GLU A 422 -6.87 3.73 7.05
C GLU A 422 -7.25 3.46 8.52
N PHE A 423 -8.22 4.17 9.08
CA PHE A 423 -8.73 3.87 10.41
C PHE A 423 -9.42 2.49 10.47
N LEU A 424 -10.21 2.12 9.44
CA LEU A 424 -10.80 0.78 9.36
C LEU A 424 -9.72 -0.30 9.29
N ARG A 425 -8.72 -0.10 8.46
CA ARG A 425 -7.58 -1.00 8.32
C ARG A 425 -6.80 -1.15 9.64
N ALA A 426 -6.54 -0.03 10.32
CA ALA A 426 -5.89 -0.02 11.62
C ALA A 426 -6.72 -0.74 12.70
N LYS A 427 -8.05 -0.52 12.72
CA LYS A 427 -8.98 -1.23 13.61
C LYS A 427 -8.86 -2.73 13.44
N ASN A 428 -8.73 -3.17 12.19
CA ASN A 428 -8.74 -4.56 11.78
C ASN A 428 -7.37 -5.24 11.87
N SER A 429 -6.29 -4.48 11.97
CA SER A 429 -4.94 -5.02 12.14
C SER A 429 -4.75 -5.71 13.49
N ASN A 430 -3.80 -6.64 13.58
CA ASN A 430 -3.40 -7.27 14.85
C ASN A 430 -2.56 -6.34 15.74
N SER A 431 -2.16 -5.16 15.24
CA SER A 431 -1.33 -4.20 15.96
C SER A 431 -2.03 -3.67 17.22
N LYS A 432 -1.25 -3.44 18.27
CA LYS A 432 -1.74 -2.96 19.56
C LYS A 432 -1.81 -1.44 19.62
N ILE A 433 -0.92 -0.77 18.89
CA ILE A 433 -0.75 0.68 18.89
C ILE A 433 -0.90 1.21 17.46
N VAL A 434 -1.78 2.19 17.28
CA VAL A 434 -1.93 2.93 16.03
C VAL A 434 -1.20 4.26 16.17
N VAL A 435 -0.17 4.45 15.34
CA VAL A 435 0.60 5.71 15.26
C VAL A 435 0.05 6.54 14.12
N ILE A 436 -0.30 7.79 14.39
CA ILE A 436 -0.98 8.66 13.43
C ILE A 436 -0.17 9.95 13.28
N ASP A 437 0.30 10.22 12.05
CA ASP A 437 1.04 11.43 11.72
C ASP A 437 0.07 12.50 11.22
N ASP A 438 -0.03 13.56 11.98
CA ASP A 438 -0.71 14.81 11.67
C ASP A 438 -2.07 14.65 10.95
N PRO A 439 -3.08 14.10 11.63
CA PRO A 439 -4.30 13.63 10.99
C PRO A 439 -5.17 14.72 10.37
N ILE A 440 -4.99 16.02 10.74
CA ILE A 440 -5.93 17.08 10.35
C ILE A 440 -5.30 18.30 9.68
N SER A 441 -3.99 18.32 9.43
CA SER A 441 -3.25 19.52 8.98
C SER A 441 -3.79 20.15 7.68
N SER A 442 -4.41 19.38 6.84
CA SER A 442 -4.86 19.80 5.50
C SER A 442 -6.36 19.77 5.28
N PHE A 443 -7.12 19.73 6.34
CA PHE A 443 -8.57 19.67 6.25
C PHE A 443 -9.22 20.98 6.65
N ASP A 444 -10.36 21.27 6.00
CA ASP A 444 -11.27 22.33 6.40
C ASP A 444 -11.91 22.02 7.76
N SER A 445 -12.38 23.06 8.45
CA SER A 445 -12.94 22.94 9.80
C SER A 445 -14.05 21.89 9.94
N ILE A 446 -14.85 21.69 8.88
CA ILE A 446 -15.93 20.69 8.87
C ILE A 446 -15.35 19.28 8.91
N TYR A 447 -14.34 18.99 8.09
CA TYR A 447 -13.71 17.67 8.03
C TYR A 447 -12.84 17.40 9.27
N LYS A 448 -12.16 18.42 9.83
CA LYS A 448 -11.39 18.28 11.07
C LYS A 448 -12.23 17.68 12.19
N ASN A 449 -13.46 18.19 12.40
CA ASN A 449 -14.39 17.67 13.40
C ASN A 449 -14.78 16.20 13.15
N LYS A 450 -15.05 15.85 11.90
CA LYS A 450 -15.45 14.49 11.51
C LYS A 450 -14.30 13.49 11.70
N ILE A 451 -13.07 13.90 11.36
CA ILE A 451 -11.87 13.08 11.54
C ILE A 451 -11.61 12.80 13.01
N VAL A 452 -11.68 13.83 13.86
CA VAL A 452 -11.51 13.67 15.31
C VAL A 452 -12.57 12.70 15.88
N PHE A 453 -13.81 12.82 15.44
CA PHE A 453 -14.87 11.88 15.82
C PHE A 453 -14.55 10.45 15.35
N ALA A 454 -14.17 10.27 14.08
CA ALA A 454 -13.81 8.97 13.51
C ALA A 454 -12.62 8.34 14.25
N LEU A 455 -11.57 9.11 14.52
CA LEU A 455 -10.38 8.68 15.25
C LEU A 455 -10.71 8.12 16.64
N VAL A 456 -11.58 8.81 17.39
CA VAL A 456 -11.94 8.38 18.74
C VAL A 456 -12.85 7.15 18.70
N ARG A 457 -13.79 7.08 17.77
CA ARG A 457 -14.82 6.03 17.72
C ARG A 457 -14.36 4.77 17.00
N MET A 458 -13.76 4.91 15.81
CA MET A 458 -13.36 3.76 15.00
C MET A 458 -12.19 3.01 15.62
N LEU A 459 -11.24 3.73 16.21
CA LEU A 459 -10.05 3.11 16.81
C LEU A 459 -10.25 2.78 18.31
N ARG A 460 -11.50 2.71 18.77
CA ARG A 460 -11.81 2.30 20.16
C ARG A 460 -11.26 0.89 20.40
N GLY A 461 -10.54 0.72 21.51
CA GLY A 461 -9.90 -0.56 21.87
C GLY A 461 -8.43 -0.67 21.43
N LYS A 462 -7.95 0.21 20.54
CA LYS A 462 -6.52 0.36 20.21
C LYS A 462 -5.89 1.49 21.03
N GLN A 463 -4.59 1.40 21.31
CA GLN A 463 -3.84 2.56 21.77
C GLN A 463 -3.52 3.45 20.57
N ARG A 464 -3.67 4.78 20.73
CA ARG A 464 -3.48 5.76 19.67
C ARG A 464 -2.39 6.74 20.06
N LEU A 465 -1.30 6.71 19.34
CA LEU A 465 -0.21 7.67 19.47
C LEU A 465 -0.29 8.67 18.31
N ILE A 466 -0.71 9.89 18.61
CA ILE A 466 -0.90 10.93 17.60
C ILE A 466 0.29 11.89 17.68
N LEU A 467 1.04 12.03 16.59
CA LEU A 467 2.08 13.03 16.44
C LEU A 467 1.51 14.21 15.65
N THR A 468 1.66 15.42 16.15
CA THR A 468 1.14 16.60 15.46
C THR A 468 1.94 17.86 15.79
N HIS A 469 1.89 18.82 14.87
CA HIS A 469 2.31 20.19 15.10
C HIS A 469 1.11 21.17 15.16
N ASN A 470 -0.11 20.63 15.06
CA ASN A 470 -1.32 21.44 14.97
C ASN A 470 -2.12 21.42 16.28
N THR A 471 -2.26 22.57 16.92
CA THR A 471 -3.01 22.73 18.16
C THR A 471 -4.53 22.54 17.99
N ASP A 472 -5.07 22.60 16.76
CA ASP A 472 -6.49 22.36 16.51
C ASP A 472 -6.90 20.92 16.89
N VAL A 473 -6.00 19.92 16.70
CA VAL A 473 -6.26 18.54 17.15
C VAL A 473 -6.56 18.50 18.64
N LEU A 474 -5.74 19.22 19.42
CA LEU A 474 -5.86 19.27 20.89
C LEU A 474 -7.21 19.89 21.31
N ARG A 475 -7.54 21.04 20.69
CA ARG A 475 -8.77 21.79 20.98
C ARG A 475 -10.01 20.99 20.59
N LEU A 476 -10.01 20.37 19.42
CA LEU A 476 -11.13 19.59 18.93
C LEU A 476 -11.36 18.33 19.77
N LEU A 477 -10.28 17.61 20.12
CA LEU A 477 -10.38 16.43 20.98
C LEU A 477 -10.91 16.80 22.36
N GLU A 478 -10.38 17.84 23.00
CA GLU A 478 -10.84 18.27 24.32
C GLU A 478 -12.28 18.78 24.28
N SER A 479 -12.69 19.47 23.20
CA SER A 479 -14.05 19.97 23.03
C SER A 479 -15.08 18.86 22.86
N GLN A 480 -14.75 17.82 22.07
CA GLN A 480 -15.67 16.71 21.80
C GLN A 480 -15.63 15.62 22.88
N TYR A 481 -14.47 15.39 23.46
CA TYR A 481 -14.20 14.31 24.42
C TYR A 481 -13.28 14.82 25.54
N PRO A 482 -13.81 15.54 26.52
CA PRO A 482 -13.00 16.12 27.59
C PRO A 482 -12.12 15.08 28.30
N ASN A 483 -10.86 15.41 28.51
CA ASN A 483 -9.87 14.58 29.20
C ASN A 483 -9.56 13.23 28.54
N CYS A 484 -9.86 13.06 27.24
CA CYS A 484 -9.67 11.79 26.55
C CYS A 484 -8.20 11.46 26.21
N PHE A 485 -7.23 12.39 26.38
CA PHE A 485 -5.84 12.17 26.00
C PHE A 485 -4.84 12.71 27.01
N ASN A 486 -3.65 12.09 27.05
CA ASN A 486 -2.45 12.64 27.64
C ASN A 486 -1.67 13.43 26.60
N LEU A 487 -1.06 14.54 27.00
CA LEU A 487 -0.32 15.44 26.12
C LEU A 487 1.17 15.42 26.47
N TYR A 488 2.01 15.26 25.45
CA TYR A 488 3.46 15.29 25.52
C TYR A 488 4.01 16.34 24.57
N ILE A 489 5.13 16.94 24.91
CA ILE A 489 5.94 17.75 23.99
C ILE A 489 7.18 16.93 23.63
N LEU A 490 7.47 16.82 22.34
CA LEU A 490 8.70 16.21 21.85
C LEU A 490 9.86 17.20 21.93
N ASN A 491 10.85 16.88 22.76
CA ASN A 491 12.10 17.62 22.81
C ASN A 491 13.26 16.73 22.34
N ASN A 492 13.91 17.14 21.27
CA ASN A 492 15.04 16.43 20.67
C ASN A 492 16.39 17.09 21.02
N LYS A 493 16.55 17.53 22.26
CA LYS A 493 17.78 18.13 22.77
C LYS A 493 18.45 17.15 23.76
N GLU A 494 19.75 16.98 23.67
CA GLU A 494 20.50 16.25 24.72
C GLU A 494 20.42 16.98 26.06
N GLY A 495 20.17 16.24 27.12
CA GLY A 495 20.11 16.77 28.49
C GLY A 495 18.87 16.32 29.24
N GLU A 496 18.59 16.96 30.35
CA GLU A 496 17.53 16.57 31.31
C GLU A 496 16.09 16.65 30.74
N SER A 497 15.88 17.48 29.72
CA SER A 497 14.56 17.64 29.10
C SER A 497 14.39 16.85 27.80
N ASN A 498 15.30 15.91 27.49
CA ASN A 498 15.24 15.12 26.26
C ASN A 498 14.05 14.15 26.30
N GLY A 499 13.43 13.94 25.11
CA GLY A 499 12.39 12.94 24.91
C GLY A 499 10.96 13.48 24.96
N PHE A 500 10.06 12.74 25.57
CA PHE A 500 8.63 13.03 25.64
C PHE A 500 8.26 13.69 26.98
N ILE A 501 8.18 15.01 26.99
CA ILE A 501 7.86 15.78 28.20
C ILE A 501 6.35 15.76 28.41
N LYS A 502 5.89 15.07 29.43
CA LYS A 502 4.46 15.02 29.79
C LYS A 502 3.99 16.34 30.36
N LEU A 503 2.92 16.91 29.80
CA LEU A 503 2.25 18.05 30.39
C LEU A 503 1.38 17.63 31.57
N SER A 504 1.42 18.44 32.63
CA SER A 504 0.46 18.29 33.72
C SER A 504 -0.95 18.59 33.21
N PHE A 505 -1.96 18.06 33.91
CA PHE A 505 -3.35 18.33 33.59
C PHE A 505 -3.66 19.85 33.60
N LYS A 506 -3.03 20.60 34.52
CA LYS A 506 -3.19 22.05 34.61
C LYS A 506 -2.64 22.76 33.35
N GLU A 507 -1.43 22.42 32.92
CA GLU A 507 -0.80 23.01 31.74
C GLU A 507 -1.52 22.64 30.44
N LYS A 508 -1.92 21.38 30.28
CA LYS A 508 -2.77 20.96 29.17
C LYS A 508 -4.02 21.83 29.05
N ASN A 509 -4.72 22.05 30.17
CA ASN A 509 -5.92 22.87 30.16
C ASN A 509 -5.66 24.36 29.87
N MET A 510 -4.53 24.91 30.31
CA MET A 510 -4.14 26.28 30.00
C MET A 510 -3.80 26.43 28.52
N LEU A 511 -3.10 25.47 27.93
CA LEU A 511 -2.73 25.47 26.50
C LEU A 511 -3.95 25.42 25.59
N ILE A 512 -4.95 24.60 25.96
CA ILE A 512 -6.13 24.37 25.12
C ILE A 512 -7.16 25.48 25.22
N ASN A 513 -7.32 26.07 26.41
CA ASN A 513 -8.43 26.99 26.72
C ASN A 513 -7.92 28.29 27.39
N ILE A 514 -8.05 29.40 26.67
CA ILE A 514 -7.65 30.73 27.13
C ILE A 514 -8.31 31.11 28.44
N LYS A 515 -9.57 30.73 28.70
CA LYS A 515 -10.26 30.99 29.98
C LYS A 515 -9.53 30.32 31.14
N ASN A 516 -9.01 29.14 30.95
CA ASN A 516 -8.23 28.42 31.95
C ASN A 516 -6.86 29.07 32.18
N LEU A 517 -6.23 29.54 31.13
CA LEU A 517 -4.97 30.30 31.21
C LEU A 517 -5.17 31.59 32.03
N LEU A 518 -6.18 32.40 31.69
CA LEU A 518 -6.48 33.65 32.43
C LEU A 518 -6.84 33.37 33.89
N LYS A 519 -7.58 32.26 34.18
CA LYS A 519 -7.86 31.85 35.54
C LYS A 519 -6.60 31.41 36.28
N ALA A 520 -5.67 30.73 35.63
CA ALA A 520 -4.41 30.31 36.22
C ALA A 520 -3.55 31.54 36.61
N PHE A 521 -3.43 32.55 35.75
CA PHE A 521 -2.72 33.80 36.04
C PHE A 521 -3.37 34.60 37.16
N ARG A 522 -4.66 34.46 37.38
CA ARG A 522 -5.40 35.11 38.52
C ARG A 522 -5.22 34.39 39.83
N ASN A 523 -4.91 33.10 39.83
CA ASN A 523 -4.95 32.27 41.02
C ASN A 523 -3.74 31.36 41.18
N ASP A 524 -3.68 30.27 40.38
CA ASP A 524 -2.84 29.12 40.67
C ASP A 524 -1.36 29.39 40.40
N VAL A 525 -1.04 30.06 39.30
CA VAL A 525 0.35 30.41 38.93
C VAL A 525 0.99 31.33 39.94
N LEU A 526 0.20 32.28 40.55
CA LEU A 526 0.73 33.21 41.51
C LEU A 526 1.35 32.55 42.76
N LYS A 527 0.95 31.31 43.09
CA LYS A 527 1.50 30.55 44.21
C LYS A 527 2.87 29.91 43.89
N HIS A 528 3.20 29.81 42.60
CA HIS A 528 4.33 29.08 42.11
C HIS A 528 5.34 29.99 41.37
N ILE A 529 5.21 31.31 41.49
CA ILE A 529 6.19 32.24 40.92
C ILE A 529 7.48 32.16 41.76
N CYS A 530 8.60 31.90 41.08
CA CYS A 530 9.93 31.84 41.69
C CYS A 530 10.64 33.20 41.66
N ASN A 531 10.53 33.90 40.56
CA ASN A 531 11.16 35.22 40.34
C ASN A 531 10.15 36.20 39.80
N VAL A 532 9.62 37.03 40.67
CA VAL A 532 8.45 37.90 40.41
C VAL A 532 8.79 38.99 39.36
N GLU A 533 9.95 39.63 39.43
CA GLU A 533 10.34 40.69 38.51
C GLU A 533 10.44 40.20 37.09
N GLU A 534 11.18 39.11 36.87
CA GLU A 534 11.37 38.51 35.57
C GLU A 534 10.08 37.86 35.03
N PHE A 535 9.25 37.29 35.92
CA PHE A 535 7.91 36.84 35.58
C PHE A 535 7.07 37.99 35.00
N LEU A 536 7.03 39.14 35.70
CA LEU A 536 6.25 40.29 35.25
C LEU A 536 6.74 40.83 33.90
N ILE A 537 8.06 40.88 33.68
CA ILE A 537 8.62 41.27 32.38
C ILE A 537 8.24 40.29 31.29
N SER A 538 8.28 38.97 31.58
CA SER A 538 8.00 37.94 30.58
C SER A 538 6.56 37.95 30.07
N VAL A 539 5.62 38.42 30.88
CA VAL A 539 4.19 38.51 30.51
C VAL A 539 3.79 39.86 29.88
N ILE A 540 4.69 40.83 29.75
CA ILE A 540 4.40 42.14 29.12
C ILE A 540 3.74 42.00 27.74
N PRO A 541 4.27 41.22 26.77
CA PRO A 541 3.66 41.10 25.46
C PRO A 541 2.24 40.49 25.53
N PHE A 542 2.06 39.51 26.39
CA PHE A 542 0.77 38.87 26.60
C PHE A 542 -0.26 39.82 27.26
N CYS A 543 0.18 40.58 28.28
CA CYS A 543 -0.67 41.58 28.95
C CYS A 543 -1.11 42.67 27.94
N ARG A 544 -0.23 43.13 27.05
CA ARG A 544 -0.59 44.08 26.01
C ARG A 544 -1.63 43.55 25.07
N GLY A 545 -1.44 42.34 24.52
CA GLY A 545 -2.40 41.69 23.64
C GLY A 545 -3.75 41.45 24.34
N PHE A 546 -3.74 41.07 25.63
CA PHE A 546 -4.94 40.89 26.39
C PHE A 546 -5.66 42.24 26.66
N ALA A 547 -4.92 43.34 26.96
CA ALA A 547 -5.47 44.67 27.10
C ALA A 547 -6.17 45.14 25.82
N GLY A 548 -5.57 44.90 24.64
CA GLY A 548 -6.17 45.21 23.34
C GLY A 548 -7.50 44.46 23.14
N LEU A 549 -7.54 43.16 23.48
CA LEU A 549 -8.76 42.34 23.34
C LEU A 549 -9.92 42.80 24.26
N ILE A 550 -9.62 43.35 25.42
CA ILE A 550 -10.65 43.92 26.33
C ILE A 550 -10.91 45.39 26.08
N ASN A 551 -10.38 45.95 25.00
CA ASN A 551 -10.47 47.37 24.60
C ASN A 551 -9.95 48.33 25.66
N ASN A 552 -8.92 47.97 26.44
CA ASN A 552 -8.24 48.82 27.37
C ASN A 552 -7.03 49.48 26.71
N THR A 553 -7.28 50.53 25.91
CA THR A 553 -6.28 51.25 25.12
C THR A 553 -5.24 52.01 25.97
N GLU A 554 -5.58 52.38 27.21
CA GLU A 554 -4.66 53.03 28.15
C GLU A 554 -3.53 52.05 28.52
N ILE A 555 -3.83 50.86 29.00
CA ILE A 555 -2.86 49.84 29.37
C ILE A 555 -2.10 49.34 28.14
N GLU A 556 -2.76 49.19 27.00
CA GLU A 556 -2.11 48.80 25.74
C GLU A 556 -1.05 49.80 25.34
N ASN A 557 -1.35 51.07 25.34
CA ASN A 557 -0.39 52.15 25.01
C ASN A 557 0.73 52.27 26.04
N GLU A 558 0.45 52.11 27.32
CA GLU A 558 1.42 52.14 28.40
C GLU A 558 2.43 50.99 28.25
N LEU A 559 2.02 49.76 28.05
CA LEU A 559 2.88 48.62 27.85
C LEU A 559 3.72 48.74 26.53
N SER A 560 3.17 49.37 25.50
CA SER A 560 3.88 49.65 24.27
C SER A 560 5.13 50.54 24.48
N GLN A 561 5.21 51.29 25.60
CA GLN A 561 6.42 52.10 25.90
C GLN A 561 7.64 51.24 26.27
N VAL A 562 7.46 50.06 26.78
CA VAL A 562 8.53 49.12 27.18
C VAL A 562 8.68 47.94 26.18
N MET A 563 7.89 47.95 25.11
CA MET A 563 8.00 46.95 24.03
C MET A 563 8.73 47.46 22.78
N HIS A 564 9.18 48.73 22.78
CA HIS A 564 9.95 49.32 21.68
C HIS A 564 11.29 49.85 22.16
N GLY A 565 12.37 49.34 21.56
CA GLY A 565 13.76 49.65 21.96
C GLY A 565 14.18 51.13 21.86
N TYR A 566 13.39 51.93 21.17
CA TYR A 566 13.61 53.38 21.03
C TYR A 566 12.78 54.25 22.00
N LYS A 567 12.00 53.61 22.85
CA LYS A 567 11.25 54.32 23.92
C LYS A 567 12.05 54.37 25.22
N THR A 568 11.81 55.38 26.03
CA THR A 568 12.55 55.65 27.28
C THR A 568 11.67 55.81 28.51
N GLN A 569 10.38 55.64 28.37
CA GLN A 569 9.43 55.84 29.47
C GLN A 569 9.50 54.69 30.49
N ASN A 570 9.22 55.02 31.73
CA ASN A 570 9.08 54.11 32.83
C ASN A 570 7.61 53.64 32.92
N VAL A 571 7.39 52.34 33.16
CA VAL A 571 6.05 51.73 33.25
C VAL A 571 5.98 50.84 34.48
N ASP A 572 4.92 51.02 35.28
CA ASP A 572 4.66 50.17 36.42
C ASP A 572 3.90 48.88 35.99
N ILE A 573 4.68 47.84 35.70
CA ILE A 573 4.15 46.58 35.20
C ILE A 573 3.45 45.76 36.30
N ALA A 574 3.77 45.96 37.55
CA ALA A 574 3.06 45.30 38.68
C ALA A 574 1.65 45.86 38.85
N ASP A 575 1.47 47.17 38.80
CA ASP A 575 0.14 47.81 38.86
C ASP A 575 -0.72 47.37 37.66
N ILE A 576 -0.14 47.33 36.46
CA ILE A 576 -0.82 46.84 35.24
C ILE A 576 -1.26 45.38 35.40
N TYR A 577 -0.38 44.50 35.89
CA TYR A 577 -0.73 43.10 36.12
C TYR A 577 -1.89 42.94 37.09
N ILE A 578 -1.84 43.72 38.19
CA ILE A 578 -2.89 43.72 39.20
C ILE A 578 -4.24 44.19 38.63
N LYS A 579 -4.22 45.21 37.79
CA LYS A 579 -5.42 45.72 37.09
C LYS A 579 -6.05 44.66 36.16
N LEU A 580 -5.22 43.93 35.43
CA LEU A 580 -5.69 42.92 34.48
C LEU A 580 -6.08 41.59 35.11
N PHE A 581 -5.29 41.09 36.08
CA PHE A 581 -5.45 39.73 36.62
C PHE A 581 -5.78 39.68 38.09
N LYS A 582 -5.63 40.78 38.82
CA LYS A 582 -5.77 40.86 40.28
C LYS A 582 -4.64 40.15 41.04
N ASN A 583 -4.50 40.42 42.30
CA ASN A 583 -3.43 39.86 43.15
C ASN A 583 -4.03 39.17 44.36
N LYS A 584 -4.62 37.99 44.12
CA LYS A 584 -5.39 37.26 45.15
C LYS A 584 -4.54 36.85 46.36
N TYR A 585 -3.26 36.60 46.19
CA TYR A 585 -2.36 36.07 47.23
C TYR A 585 -1.32 37.05 47.71
N GLY A 586 -1.30 38.29 47.18
CA GLY A 586 -0.29 39.28 47.55
C GLY A 586 1.12 38.97 47.03
N THR A 587 1.28 38.05 46.09
CA THR A 587 2.57 37.64 45.53
C THR A 587 3.17 38.75 44.68
N ILE A 588 2.36 39.50 43.95
CA ILE A 588 2.80 40.62 43.11
C ILE A 588 2.97 41.86 43.98
N PRO A 589 4.11 42.57 43.93
CA PRO A 589 4.30 43.80 44.66
C PRO A 589 3.31 44.90 44.21
N SER A 590 3.07 45.87 45.07
CA SER A 590 2.18 46.98 44.74
C SER A 590 2.66 47.88 43.64
N SER A 591 3.99 47.89 43.36
CA SER A 591 4.61 48.62 42.29
C SER A 591 5.92 47.96 41.88
N TYR A 592 6.17 47.84 40.59
CA TYR A 592 7.45 47.49 40.00
C TYR A 592 7.63 48.23 38.65
N ILE A 593 8.43 49.27 38.71
CA ILE A 593 8.62 50.17 37.58
C ILE A 593 9.82 49.71 36.76
N VAL A 594 9.61 49.54 35.48
CA VAL A 594 10.67 49.13 34.55
C VAL A 594 10.74 50.07 33.32
N ASN A 595 11.90 50.13 32.71
CA ASN A 595 12.12 50.72 31.39
C ASN A 595 12.91 49.75 30.51
N VAL A 596 13.13 50.13 29.25
CA VAL A 596 13.86 49.33 28.26
C VAL A 596 15.26 48.93 28.74
N GLU A 597 16.00 49.87 29.40
CA GLU A 597 17.37 49.60 29.89
C GLU A 597 17.37 48.50 30.96
N GLU A 598 16.43 48.54 31.84
CA GLU A 598 16.29 47.57 32.95
C GLU A 598 15.94 46.20 32.42
N ILE A 599 15.01 46.08 31.47
CA ILE A 599 14.65 44.82 30.82
C ILE A 599 15.89 44.24 30.12
N LEU A 600 16.69 45.06 29.40
CA LEU A 600 17.88 44.61 28.69
C LEU A 600 19.03 44.14 29.60
N ARG A 601 19.06 44.53 30.88
CA ARG A 601 20.08 44.11 31.87
C ARG A 601 19.76 42.78 32.54
N LYS A 602 18.53 42.36 32.53
CA LYS A 602 18.10 41.11 33.17
C LYS A 602 18.54 39.88 32.36
N ASN A 603 18.75 38.76 33.02
CA ASN A 603 19.03 37.47 32.37
C ASN A 603 18.16 36.39 32.98
N VAL A 604 17.49 35.61 32.11
CA VAL A 604 16.57 34.53 32.50
C VAL A 604 17.07 33.12 32.15
N ASP A 605 18.26 33.02 31.53
CA ASP A 605 18.77 31.76 31.03
C ASP A 605 19.02 30.74 32.16
N THR A 606 19.36 31.21 33.37
CA THR A 606 19.74 30.37 34.53
C THR A 606 18.74 30.35 35.68
N ILE A 607 17.63 31.07 35.57
CA ILE A 607 16.62 31.15 36.64
C ILE A 607 15.29 30.57 36.20
N ASP A 608 14.48 30.10 37.15
CA ASP A 608 13.12 29.69 36.90
C ASP A 608 12.15 30.85 37.25
N LEU A 609 11.21 31.09 36.35
CA LEU A 609 10.22 32.15 36.51
C LEU A 609 9.00 31.66 37.32
N VAL A 610 8.65 30.40 37.05
CA VAL A 610 7.65 29.65 37.84
C VAL A 610 8.23 28.26 38.14
N ASP A 611 7.68 27.61 39.18
CA ASP A 611 8.11 26.29 39.62
C ASP A 611 8.06 25.26 38.44
N PRO A 612 9.21 24.78 37.96
CA PRO A 612 9.24 23.85 36.83
C PRO A 612 8.73 22.45 37.18
N ALA A 613 8.58 22.08 38.47
CA ALA A 613 7.98 20.81 38.84
C ALA A 613 6.45 20.82 38.63
N GLU A 614 5.79 21.98 38.84
CA GLU A 614 4.36 22.15 38.62
C GLU A 614 4.00 22.65 37.21
N TYR A 615 4.87 23.49 36.62
CA TYR A 615 4.67 24.17 35.34
C TYR A 615 5.89 24.15 34.44
N PRO A 616 6.37 22.98 34.01
CA PRO A 616 7.61 22.86 33.20
C PRO A 616 7.48 23.59 31.86
N VAL A 617 6.35 23.49 31.18
CA VAL A 617 6.14 24.11 29.86
C VAL A 617 5.84 25.60 29.98
N LEU A 618 5.10 26.03 31.01
CA LEU A 618 4.86 27.45 31.25
C LEU A 618 6.17 28.17 31.61
N ASN A 619 7.02 27.55 32.45
CA ASN A 619 8.33 28.12 32.78
C ASN A 619 9.18 28.33 31.51
N LYS A 620 9.27 27.33 30.65
CA LYS A 620 9.91 27.43 29.33
C LYS A 620 9.29 28.55 28.50
N THR A 621 7.96 28.61 28.42
CA THR A 621 7.20 29.60 27.67
C THR A 621 7.53 31.01 28.10
N LEU A 622 7.57 31.28 29.39
CA LEU A 622 7.86 32.59 29.95
C LEU A 622 9.34 33.00 29.70
N LYS A 623 10.29 32.09 29.80
CA LYS A 623 11.70 32.32 29.44
C LYS A 623 11.85 32.69 27.95
N HIS A 624 11.13 31.99 27.09
CA HIS A 624 11.12 32.29 25.65
C HIS A 624 10.51 33.68 25.37
N ALA A 625 9.33 33.95 25.95
CA ALA A 625 8.67 35.27 25.80
C ALA A 625 9.57 36.43 26.27
N PHE A 626 10.26 36.23 27.39
CA PHE A 626 11.27 37.21 27.85
C PHE A 626 12.39 37.39 26.82
N SER A 627 12.93 36.30 26.29
CA SER A 627 14.03 36.35 25.28
C SER A 627 13.58 37.04 23.98
N TYR A 628 12.36 36.77 23.50
CA TYR A 628 11.82 37.46 22.31
C TYR A 628 11.69 38.97 22.52
N LEU A 629 11.18 39.38 23.70
CA LEU A 629 11.07 40.77 24.04
C LEU A 629 12.47 41.43 24.06
N GLN A 630 13.45 40.83 24.74
CA GLN A 630 14.82 41.39 24.77
C GLN A 630 15.44 41.47 23.37
N LEU A 631 15.32 40.46 22.53
CA LEU A 631 15.85 40.47 21.16
C LEU A 631 15.27 41.62 20.35
N ARG A 632 13.97 41.85 20.44
CA ARG A 632 13.29 42.99 19.81
C ARG A 632 13.88 44.32 20.29
N LEU A 633 13.93 44.48 21.61
CA LEU A 633 14.43 45.71 22.21
C LEU A 633 15.89 45.97 21.83
N TRP A 634 16.77 44.99 21.82
CA TRP A 634 18.16 45.11 21.39
C TRP A 634 18.28 45.54 19.93
N VAL A 635 17.54 44.88 19.04
CA VAL A 635 17.58 45.18 17.59
C VAL A 635 17.09 46.61 17.36
N GLU A 636 15.92 46.99 17.83
CA GLU A 636 15.35 48.32 17.63
C GLU A 636 16.24 49.43 18.23
N LYS A 637 16.68 49.25 19.48
CA LYS A 637 17.57 50.20 20.14
C LYS A 637 18.88 50.42 19.40
N THR A 638 19.51 49.31 18.96
CA THR A 638 20.77 49.38 18.22
C THR A 638 20.62 50.08 16.88
N LEU A 639 19.61 49.67 16.10
CA LEU A 639 19.37 50.27 14.78
C LEU A 639 19.05 51.76 14.88
N VAL A 640 18.20 52.14 15.82
CA VAL A 640 17.83 53.55 15.97
C VAL A 640 19.03 54.41 16.44
N ASN A 641 19.75 54.00 17.50
CA ASN A 641 20.84 54.79 18.07
C ASN A 641 22.05 54.82 17.15
N LYS A 642 22.52 53.68 16.63
CA LYS A 642 23.77 53.62 15.83
C LYS A 642 23.62 54.13 14.41
N LYS A 643 22.43 53.97 13.81
CA LYS A 643 22.14 54.54 12.50
C LYS A 643 21.58 55.98 12.55
N GLY A 644 21.38 56.52 13.76
CA GLY A 644 20.90 57.90 13.95
C GLY A 644 19.48 58.11 13.39
N LEU A 645 18.62 57.11 13.47
CA LEU A 645 17.29 57.20 12.88
C LEU A 645 16.39 58.13 13.69
N LYS A 646 15.70 59.03 13.02
CA LYS A 646 14.70 59.90 13.63
C LYS A 646 13.34 59.25 13.58
N ILE A 647 12.86 58.70 14.74
CA ILE A 647 11.53 58.11 14.88
C ILE A 647 10.58 59.21 15.36
N THR A 648 9.68 59.63 14.50
CA THR A 648 8.74 60.76 14.77
C THR A 648 7.34 60.26 15.14
N HIS A 649 7.02 59.00 14.86
CA HIS A 649 5.74 58.36 15.15
C HIS A 649 5.98 56.88 15.43
N HIS A 650 4.92 56.13 15.75
CA HIS A 650 5.03 54.68 15.88
C HIS A 650 5.46 54.06 14.57
N MET A 651 6.48 53.22 14.59
CA MET A 651 7.03 52.52 13.42
C MET A 651 7.16 51.03 13.68
N GLU A 652 6.78 50.29 12.71
CA GLU A 652 6.95 48.83 12.72
C GLU A 652 8.43 48.45 12.53
N LEU A 653 8.84 47.33 13.13
CA LEU A 653 10.23 46.87 13.05
C LEU A 653 10.74 46.71 11.60
N GLY A 654 9.90 46.31 10.66
CA GLY A 654 10.25 46.22 9.24
C GLY A 654 10.69 47.57 8.67
N GLN A 655 9.96 48.63 8.99
CA GLN A 655 10.26 50.01 8.58
C GLN A 655 11.59 50.49 9.19
N ILE A 656 11.84 50.14 10.45
CA ILE A 656 13.09 50.49 11.16
C ILE A 656 14.28 49.79 10.48
N ILE A 657 14.15 48.51 10.12
CA ILE A 657 15.19 47.74 9.40
C ILE A 657 15.46 48.35 8.02
N ASP A 658 14.42 48.71 7.25
CA ASP A 658 14.56 49.30 5.93
C ASP A 658 15.24 50.69 6.00
N MET A 659 14.90 51.53 6.98
CA MET A 659 15.55 52.80 7.22
C MET A 659 17.00 52.66 7.68
N ALA A 660 17.32 51.64 8.47
CA ALA A 660 18.68 51.38 8.95
C ALA A 660 19.63 50.92 7.83
N PHE A 661 19.08 50.25 6.80
CA PHE A 661 19.83 49.70 5.68
C PHE A 661 19.22 50.12 4.33
N PRO A 662 19.26 51.42 3.98
CA PRO A 662 18.57 51.94 2.80
C PRO A 662 19.28 51.63 1.48
N ASP A 663 20.56 51.24 1.52
CA ASP A 663 21.34 50.96 0.31
C ASP A 663 21.10 49.56 -0.20
N TYR A 664 20.37 49.44 -1.31
CA TYR A 664 20.02 48.21 -1.99
C TYR A 664 21.13 47.73 -2.95
N SER A 665 22.21 48.48 -3.12
CA SER A 665 23.35 48.09 -3.96
C SER A 665 24.53 47.53 -3.13
N ASN A 666 24.59 47.85 -1.85
CA ASN A 666 25.65 47.40 -0.95
C ASN A 666 25.37 45.98 -0.43
N PRO A 667 26.22 44.99 -0.77
CA PRO A 667 26.01 43.59 -0.33
C PRO A 667 25.91 43.41 1.18
N THR A 668 26.65 44.21 1.97
CA THR A 668 26.62 44.12 3.44
C THR A 668 25.28 44.62 4.00
N SER A 669 24.78 45.74 3.47
CA SER A 669 23.48 46.31 3.81
C SER A 669 22.35 45.34 3.46
N ILE A 670 22.41 44.74 2.26
CA ILE A 670 21.44 43.74 1.80
C ILE A 670 21.45 42.52 2.75
N ARG A 671 22.63 41.96 3.08
CA ARG A 671 22.76 40.81 3.96
C ARG A 671 22.19 41.07 5.35
N ALA A 672 22.51 42.21 5.96
CA ALA A 672 21.99 42.58 7.28
C ALA A 672 20.45 42.69 7.27
N ARG A 673 19.90 43.41 6.27
CA ARG A 673 18.46 43.55 6.10
C ARG A 673 17.77 42.19 5.91
N VAL A 674 18.25 41.35 4.99
CA VAL A 674 17.68 40.02 4.74
C VAL A 674 17.76 39.15 5.99
N SER A 675 18.91 39.18 6.68
CA SER A 675 19.10 38.39 7.91
C SER A 675 18.14 38.82 9.01
N LEU A 676 17.95 40.11 9.27
CA LEU A 676 17.01 40.60 10.28
C LEU A 676 15.55 40.37 9.87
N THR A 677 15.23 40.58 8.58
CA THR A 677 13.89 40.34 8.07
C THR A 677 13.51 38.87 8.16
N SER A 678 14.43 37.92 7.90
CA SER A 678 14.19 36.48 8.06
C SER A 678 13.96 36.05 9.52
N LYS A 679 14.35 36.89 10.49
CA LYS A 679 14.15 36.67 11.93
C LYS A 679 12.94 37.40 12.50
N LYS A 680 12.14 38.07 11.68
CA LYS A 680 10.98 38.85 12.14
C LYS A 680 10.00 38.02 13.00
N THR A 681 9.85 36.75 12.74
CA THR A 681 9.01 35.89 13.56
C THR A 681 9.43 35.93 15.03
N LEU A 682 10.73 35.80 15.33
CA LEU A 682 11.25 35.80 16.71
C LEU A 682 11.27 37.22 17.32
N ILE A 683 11.66 38.22 16.56
CA ILE A 683 11.86 39.58 17.09
C ILE A 683 10.64 40.49 16.99
N ASN A 684 9.57 40.05 16.29
CA ASN A 684 8.35 40.84 16.16
C ASN A 684 7.10 39.99 16.43
N GLU A 685 6.81 38.97 15.61
CA GLU A 685 5.51 38.29 15.60
C GLU A 685 5.22 37.58 16.92
N PHE A 686 6.24 36.96 17.55
CA PHE A 686 6.07 36.29 18.86
C PHE A 686 5.89 37.27 20.04
N ASN A 687 5.99 38.56 19.80
CA ASN A 687 5.65 39.59 20.78
C ASN A 687 4.25 40.19 20.55
N HIS A 688 3.48 39.70 19.56
CA HIS A 688 2.16 40.21 19.21
C HIS A 688 1.10 39.12 19.45
N PHE A 689 0.19 39.38 20.37
CA PHE A 689 -0.88 38.50 20.76
C PHE A 689 -2.29 39.01 20.41
N GLU A 690 -2.40 40.06 19.62
CA GLU A 690 -3.67 40.72 19.28
C GLU A 690 -4.64 39.81 18.51
N GLY A 691 -4.11 38.92 17.67
CA GLY A 691 -4.92 37.98 16.89
C GLY A 691 -5.16 36.62 17.56
N ASN A 692 -4.31 36.26 18.53
CA ASN A 692 -4.35 34.94 19.16
C ASN A 692 -3.60 34.95 20.50
N LEU A 693 -4.34 34.83 21.61
CA LEU A 693 -3.76 34.76 22.95
C LEU A 693 -3.09 33.41 23.28
N SER A 694 -2.47 32.75 22.30
CA SER A 694 -1.77 31.49 22.54
C SER A 694 -0.33 31.73 23.02
N ILE A 695 -0.16 32.05 24.31
CA ILE A 695 1.17 32.32 24.91
C ILE A 695 2.14 31.13 24.74
N PHE A 696 1.63 29.90 24.70
CA PHE A 696 2.47 28.69 24.55
C PHE A 696 3.00 28.48 23.15
N GLN A 697 2.31 28.97 22.11
CA GLN A 697 2.64 28.68 20.71
C GLN A 697 4.08 29.08 20.37
N PRO A 698 4.56 30.30 20.71
CA PRO A 698 5.93 30.70 20.41
C PRO A 698 7.03 29.84 21.05
N ALA A 699 6.72 29.19 22.20
CA ALA A 699 7.70 28.38 22.91
C ALA A 699 7.67 26.91 22.46
N ILE A 700 6.52 26.42 22.01
CA ILE A 700 6.41 25.04 21.52
C ILE A 700 6.77 24.92 20.04
N ASP A 701 6.77 26.02 19.28
CA ASP A 701 7.15 26.05 17.85
C ASP A 701 8.67 26.08 17.62
N ILE A 702 9.47 26.33 18.64
CA ILE A 702 10.93 26.35 18.55
C ILE A 702 11.56 25.59 19.75
N THR A 703 12.63 24.83 19.47
CA THR A 703 13.41 24.17 20.52
C THR A 703 14.33 25.16 21.23
N ASP A 704 14.73 24.88 22.47
CA ASP A 704 15.63 25.76 23.22
C ASP A 704 16.99 25.92 22.52
N SER A 705 17.48 24.85 21.90
CA SER A 705 18.73 24.87 21.13
C SER A 705 18.62 25.77 19.88
N ALA A 706 17.50 25.66 19.15
CA ALA A 706 17.26 26.50 17.98
C ALA A 706 17.08 27.97 18.36
N LEU A 707 16.37 28.25 19.46
CA LEU A 707 16.26 29.61 19.99
C LEU A 707 17.64 30.19 20.37
N SER A 708 18.48 29.42 21.05
CA SER A 708 19.83 29.83 21.45
C SER A 708 20.69 30.13 20.22
N GLU A 709 20.64 29.32 19.19
CA GLU A 709 21.38 29.54 17.93
C GLU A 709 20.89 30.80 17.23
N GLU A 710 19.59 30.99 17.11
CA GLU A 710 18.99 32.17 16.48
C GLU A 710 19.28 33.45 17.28
N LYS A 711 19.23 33.41 18.62
CA LYS A 711 19.63 34.48 19.52
C LYS A 711 21.08 34.90 19.26
N ASN A 712 22.00 33.95 19.15
CA ASN A 712 23.41 34.21 18.85
C ASN A 712 23.59 34.87 17.48
N LYS A 713 22.91 34.43 16.44
CA LYS A 713 22.95 35.04 15.10
C LYS A 713 22.45 36.48 15.12
N ILE A 714 21.35 36.76 15.82
CA ILE A 714 20.81 38.12 15.96
C ILE A 714 21.78 38.99 16.71
N LEU A 715 22.35 38.53 17.83
CA LEU A 715 23.34 39.29 18.63
C LEU A 715 24.64 39.55 17.87
N GLN A 716 25.08 38.65 16.97
CA GLN A 716 26.21 38.90 16.08
C GLN A 716 25.93 40.08 15.12
N ILE A 717 24.73 40.15 14.53
CA ILE A 717 24.33 41.26 13.66
C ILE A 717 24.28 42.57 14.47
N VAL A 718 23.64 42.57 15.62
CA VAL A 718 23.57 43.72 16.54
C VAL A 718 24.98 44.17 16.94
N GLY A 719 25.89 43.26 17.26
CA GLY A 719 27.29 43.52 17.56
C GLY A 719 28.04 44.16 16.40
N ALA A 720 27.86 43.68 15.19
CA ALA A 720 28.48 44.22 13.98
C ALA A 720 28.00 45.67 13.69
N VAL A 721 26.69 45.94 13.86
CA VAL A 721 26.15 47.29 13.76
C VAL A 721 26.75 48.19 14.85
N ASN A 722 26.89 47.73 16.09
CA ASN A 722 27.49 48.48 17.17
C ASN A 722 28.96 48.83 16.92
N ARG A 723 29.74 47.97 16.26
CA ARG A 723 31.13 48.20 15.88
C ARG A 723 31.27 49.04 14.59
N GLY A 724 30.19 49.32 13.89
CA GLY A 724 30.21 50.06 12.62
C GLY A 724 30.73 49.21 11.44
N GLU A 725 30.69 47.89 11.55
CA GLU A 725 31.11 46.95 10.49
C GLU A 725 30.03 46.77 9.41
N ILE A 726 28.79 47.12 9.77
CA ILE A 726 27.58 47.07 8.92
C ILE A 726 26.84 48.38 8.99
#